data_71a643563c850adea52dd704271b7357
#
_entry.id   71a643563c850adea52dd704271b7357
#
_cell.length_a   1.000
_cell.length_b   1.000
_cell.length_c   1.000
_cell.angle_alpha   90.00
_cell.angle_beta   90.00
_cell.angle_gamma   90.00
#
_symmetry.space_group_name_H-M   'P 1'
#
loop_
_entity.id
_entity.type
_entity.pdbx_description
1 polymer ?
#
loop_
_entity_poly.entity_id
_entity_poly.type
_entity_poly.pdbx_seq_one_letter_code
_entity_poly.pdbx_strand_id
1 'polypeptide(L)'
;MNPNHLNAYEVLKEEDLQDIHSKGWLLKHKKTGARVMLIENSDENKVFNIAFRTPPKNSTGVAHILEHSVLCGSREFPLKDPFVELVKGSLNTFLNAMTYPDKTCYPVASCNDRDFQNLMHVYLDAVFYPNIYKKEEIFRQEGWNYHLEQKEGPLKYNGVVYNEMKGAFSSPDDVLEREIMNSLFPDTTYGCESGGDPVNIPDLSYEEFLDFHRQYYHPSNSFIYLYGNMDMEEKLEFIDSHYLSAFDSLAIDSQIRDQEAFAHVKDIQKSYPVSEDEGEEDNTYLSYNMVVGEAADINLSLAFEVLDYALLSAPGAPLKQALLDAKIGKDIYGSFEDGIKQTYFSIVAKGANLSQKEEFVKVIRDTLTKIAEEGIDKKAVTAGINYYEFRFREADFSSYPKGLMYGLDILSSWLYDDTKPFCEVQLLEGFEFLKKALEEGYFEELIRKYLLGNTHGAILSLVPEKGLAAKRDKELEEKLENYRKSLSDEELTRMVENTKALEAYQEAEEAPEALTCIPMLSREDIKKEITGLTNEEHYVDDSLFLYHDVCTNGIGYADLLFDIHDFDVNTVHYLGLLKSVLGAVDTENYSYGELFNEVNARTGGISYGIEVFDDAQDTDAFRAMFAVRGKALYPEMDFMFSMIREVLTTSKLTDTKRLYEIIARVKSRAQASLASAGHSTAVLRGASYASPMDAFQDEMAGIGYYQFIEKLEKDFDSCKDEIVKNLRKVMEEVLRPENFCVSYTGERESLDVVKAQAAGIKKVLFNGQKPESVKQAPCIKKNEAFKTSGQVQYVAQNGNFRKKGLEYTGALEILKVILSYDYLWINLRVKGGAYGCMSGFKRNGESFLVSYRDPHLKRTLEVYQGVPDYIRAFEADEREMTKYIIGTISNKDVPRTPQMQGSISKTAYFSNVTEDMLQKERNQILGAQKEDIQKLAALVEAVLSDDQICVVGSETAIEKAEDVFMEVKPLIG
;
A
#
# COMPACT_ATOMS: atom_id res chain seq x y z
N MET A 1 0.69 33.39 -12.20
CA MET A 1 -0.25 33.96 -11.21
C MET A 1 0.20 35.33 -10.71
N ASN A 2 -0.71 36.27 -10.43
CA ASN A 2 -0.38 37.51 -9.70
C ASN A 2 -1.31 37.65 -8.48
N PRO A 3 -0.89 37.08 -7.31
CA PRO A 3 -1.74 37.03 -6.11
C PRO A 3 -2.15 38.40 -5.57
N ASN A 4 -1.48 39.46 -5.98
CA ASN A 4 -1.83 40.84 -5.58
C ASN A 4 -3.18 41.32 -6.15
N HIS A 5 -3.75 40.59 -7.14
CA HIS A 5 -5.08 40.87 -7.66
C HIS A 5 -6.19 40.29 -6.78
N LEU A 6 -5.84 39.33 -5.89
CA LEU A 6 -6.81 38.65 -5.00
C LEU A 6 -6.97 39.37 -3.67
N ASN A 7 -8.00 40.17 -3.55
CA ASN A 7 -8.26 40.99 -2.36
C ASN A 7 -8.51 40.15 -1.07
N ALA A 8 -8.99 38.91 -1.22
CA ALA A 8 -9.33 38.04 -0.10
C ALA A 8 -8.11 37.41 0.57
N TYR A 9 -6.96 37.37 -0.11
CA TYR A 9 -5.75 36.69 0.38
C TYR A 9 -4.61 37.68 0.68
N GLU A 10 -3.73 37.28 1.59
CA GLU A 10 -2.46 37.90 1.90
C GLU A 10 -1.35 36.94 1.52
N VAL A 11 -0.37 37.39 0.74
CA VAL A 11 0.82 36.59 0.41
C VAL A 11 1.78 36.67 1.58
N LEU A 12 2.05 35.54 2.23
CA LEU A 12 3.00 35.43 3.32
C LEU A 12 4.40 35.11 2.80
N LYS A 13 4.51 34.27 1.78
CA LYS A 13 5.78 33.84 1.18
C LYS A 13 5.59 33.54 -0.30
N GLU A 14 6.60 33.86 -1.11
CA GLU A 14 6.74 33.47 -2.51
C GLU A 14 8.18 32.95 -2.70
N GLU A 15 8.35 31.81 -3.36
CA GLU A 15 9.64 31.15 -3.48
C GLU A 15 9.73 30.33 -4.78
N ASP A 16 10.91 30.37 -5.42
CA ASP A 16 11.22 29.52 -6.56
C ASP A 16 11.74 28.18 -6.05
N LEU A 17 10.95 27.10 -6.19
CA LEU A 17 11.24 25.74 -5.74
C LEU A 17 12.06 25.01 -6.81
N GLN A 18 13.37 25.28 -6.83
CA GLN A 18 14.26 24.82 -7.90
C GLN A 18 14.36 23.30 -7.96
N ASP A 19 14.36 22.62 -6.81
CA ASP A 19 14.54 21.18 -6.72
C ASP A 19 13.41 20.40 -7.42
N ILE A 20 12.21 20.98 -7.45
CA ILE A 20 11.03 20.39 -8.09
C ILE A 20 10.52 21.20 -9.29
N HIS A 21 11.33 22.13 -9.83
CA HIS A 21 11.02 22.96 -11.00
C HIS A 21 9.67 23.65 -10.91
N SER A 22 9.35 24.22 -9.78
CA SER A 22 8.04 24.79 -9.47
C SER A 22 8.16 26.19 -8.86
N LYS A 23 7.03 26.87 -8.76
CA LYS A 23 6.90 28.11 -8.02
C LYS A 23 5.91 27.96 -6.88
N GLY A 24 6.33 28.28 -5.67
CA GLY A 24 5.55 28.14 -4.43
C GLY A 24 5.06 29.46 -3.88
N TRP A 25 3.84 29.48 -3.36
CA TRP A 25 3.27 30.57 -2.58
C TRP A 25 2.62 30.06 -1.31
N LEU A 26 2.85 30.73 -0.20
CA LEU A 26 2.07 30.58 1.01
C LEU A 26 1.17 31.80 1.17
N LEU A 27 -0.13 31.55 1.22
CA LEU A 27 -1.14 32.57 1.36
C LEU A 27 -1.92 32.39 2.68
N LYS A 28 -2.52 33.49 3.15
CA LYS A 28 -3.47 33.49 4.26
C LYS A 28 -4.75 34.16 3.81
N HIS A 29 -5.88 33.51 4.02
CA HIS A 29 -7.19 34.12 3.77
C HIS A 29 -7.46 35.13 4.89
N LYS A 30 -7.66 36.41 4.52
CA LYS A 30 -7.71 37.53 5.46
C LYS A 30 -8.87 37.45 6.46
N LYS A 31 -10.04 36.97 6.01
CA LYS A 31 -11.24 36.90 6.86
C LYS A 31 -11.19 35.76 7.85
N THR A 32 -10.81 34.59 7.41
CA THR A 32 -10.87 33.36 8.23
C THR A 32 -9.54 32.95 8.85
N GLY A 33 -8.43 33.39 8.26
CA GLY A 33 -7.10 32.94 8.63
C GLY A 33 -6.72 31.56 8.06
N ALA A 34 -7.51 31.01 7.13
CA ALA A 34 -7.17 29.77 6.43
C ALA A 34 -5.80 29.88 5.73
N ARG A 35 -5.00 28.82 5.87
CA ARG A 35 -3.70 28.70 5.21
C ARG A 35 -3.87 28.09 3.84
N VAL A 36 -3.26 28.67 2.83
CA VAL A 36 -3.35 28.19 1.46
C VAL A 36 -1.97 28.13 0.84
N MET A 37 -1.57 26.97 0.39
CA MET A 37 -0.32 26.75 -0.33
C MET A 37 -0.57 26.43 -1.78
N LEU A 38 0.20 27.06 -2.67
CA LEU A 38 0.14 26.82 -4.09
C LEU A 38 1.52 26.39 -4.58
N ILE A 39 1.55 25.36 -5.42
CA ILE A 39 2.73 24.94 -6.17
C ILE A 39 2.39 24.90 -7.64
N GLU A 40 2.82 25.92 -8.37
CA GLU A 40 2.57 26.09 -9.81
C GLU A 40 3.72 25.48 -10.61
N ASN A 41 3.37 24.62 -11.56
CA ASN A 41 4.30 23.99 -12.50
C ASN A 41 3.56 23.51 -13.76
N SER A 42 4.23 22.72 -14.61
CA SER A 42 3.67 22.22 -15.88
C SER A 42 3.01 20.84 -15.77
N ASP A 43 2.85 20.28 -14.56
CA ASP A 43 2.24 18.98 -14.38
C ASP A 43 0.73 19.07 -14.61
N GLU A 44 0.23 18.29 -15.58
CA GLU A 44 -1.20 18.24 -15.90
C GLU A 44 -2.02 17.49 -14.84
N ASN A 45 -1.38 16.70 -14.00
CA ASN A 45 -2.05 15.98 -12.91
C ASN A 45 -2.22 16.89 -11.69
N LYS A 46 -3.30 17.66 -11.73
CA LYS A 46 -3.64 18.67 -10.71
C LYS A 46 -4.03 17.99 -9.41
N VAL A 47 -3.56 18.54 -8.29
CA VAL A 47 -3.90 18.06 -6.95
C VAL A 47 -4.50 19.16 -6.11
N PHE A 48 -5.59 18.84 -5.44
CA PHE A 48 -6.17 19.60 -4.34
C PHE A 48 -6.12 18.76 -3.08
N ASN A 49 -5.77 19.36 -1.96
CA ASN A 49 -5.93 18.75 -0.64
C ASN A 49 -6.42 19.80 0.34
N ILE A 50 -7.39 19.44 1.18
CA ILE A 50 -7.72 20.21 2.37
C ILE A 50 -7.47 19.32 3.60
N ALA A 51 -6.61 19.80 4.49
CA ALA A 51 -6.27 19.10 5.72
C ALA A 51 -6.65 19.94 6.94
N PHE A 52 -6.94 19.27 8.04
CA PHE A 52 -7.20 19.88 9.33
C PHE A 52 -6.30 19.23 10.39
N ARG A 53 -5.82 20.01 11.36
CA ARG A 53 -5.29 19.41 12.59
C ARG A 53 -6.45 18.84 13.39
N THR A 54 -6.42 17.55 13.66
CA THR A 54 -7.50 16.80 14.32
C THR A 54 -6.95 15.95 15.48
N PRO A 55 -6.30 16.58 16.49
CA PRO A 55 -5.69 15.81 17.58
C PRO A 55 -6.76 15.14 18.46
N PRO A 56 -6.85 13.80 18.46
CA PRO A 56 -7.78 13.08 19.33
C PRO A 56 -7.37 13.20 20.80
N LYS A 57 -8.34 13.11 21.70
CA LYS A 57 -8.13 13.15 23.15
C LYS A 57 -8.28 11.78 23.80
N ASN A 58 -8.73 10.81 23.06
CA ASN A 58 -8.93 9.41 23.47
C ASN A 58 -8.89 8.50 22.23
N SER A 59 -8.96 7.20 22.45
CA SER A 59 -8.88 6.18 21.41
C SER A 59 -10.25 5.77 20.84
N THR A 60 -11.26 6.65 20.85
CA THR A 60 -12.60 6.35 20.28
C THR A 60 -12.64 6.40 18.75
N GLY A 61 -11.55 6.82 18.09
CA GLY A 61 -11.51 6.92 16.63
C GLY A 61 -12.37 8.03 16.05
N VAL A 62 -12.70 9.05 16.84
CA VAL A 62 -13.59 10.13 16.41
C VAL A 62 -13.12 10.84 15.14
N ALA A 63 -11.80 11.02 14.96
CA ALA A 63 -11.23 11.64 13.77
C ALA A 63 -11.45 10.76 12.52
N HIS A 64 -11.24 9.45 12.64
CA HIS A 64 -11.42 8.46 11.58
C HIS A 64 -12.91 8.29 11.20
N ILE A 65 -13.78 8.17 12.21
CA ILE A 65 -15.23 8.11 11.97
C ILE A 65 -15.74 9.37 11.27
N LEU A 66 -15.20 10.55 11.61
CA LEU A 66 -15.53 11.79 10.91
C LEU A 66 -14.99 11.82 9.48
N GLU A 67 -13.79 11.31 9.26
CA GLU A 67 -13.22 11.20 7.92
C GLU A 67 -14.19 10.50 6.96
N HIS A 68 -14.69 9.32 7.33
CA HIS A 68 -15.71 8.59 6.58
C HIS A 68 -17.02 9.38 6.48
N SER A 69 -17.50 9.88 7.61
CA SER A 69 -18.86 10.41 7.75
C SER A 69 -19.09 11.72 6.99
N VAL A 70 -18.08 12.61 6.87
CA VAL A 70 -18.26 13.88 6.15
C VAL A 70 -18.46 13.66 4.66
N LEU A 71 -17.97 12.56 4.10
CA LEU A 71 -18.16 12.17 2.70
C LEU A 71 -19.53 11.52 2.42
N CYS A 72 -20.34 11.26 3.47
CA CYS A 72 -21.69 10.68 3.37
C CYS A 72 -22.77 11.75 3.20
N GLY A 73 -22.55 12.69 2.29
CA GLY A 73 -23.49 13.75 1.90
C GLY A 73 -23.27 15.08 2.59
N SER A 74 -23.59 16.13 1.85
CA SER A 74 -23.36 17.51 2.28
C SER A 74 -24.52 18.43 1.87
N ARG A 75 -24.35 19.73 2.09
CA ARG A 75 -25.36 20.75 1.81
C ARG A 75 -25.79 20.79 0.35
N GLU A 76 -24.83 20.82 -0.57
CA GLU A 76 -25.09 20.90 -2.02
C GLU A 76 -25.18 19.51 -2.66
N PHE A 77 -24.61 18.52 -2.02
CA PHE A 77 -24.60 17.13 -2.47
C PHE A 77 -25.28 16.21 -1.43
N PRO A 78 -26.62 16.29 -1.26
CA PRO A 78 -27.35 15.65 -0.16
C PRO A 78 -27.61 14.15 -0.36
N LEU A 79 -26.77 13.46 -1.12
CA LEU A 79 -26.80 12.01 -1.34
C LEU A 79 -26.31 11.26 -0.10
N LYS A 80 -26.56 9.94 -0.05
CA LYS A 80 -25.97 9.10 1.00
C LYS A 80 -24.47 8.95 0.82
N ASP A 81 -24.01 8.81 -0.42
CA ASP A 81 -22.61 8.56 -0.74
C ASP A 81 -22.17 9.29 -2.01
N PRO A 82 -21.97 10.64 -1.92
CA PRO A 82 -21.43 11.42 -3.04
C PRO A 82 -20.05 10.95 -3.49
N PHE A 83 -19.24 10.39 -2.56
CA PHE A 83 -17.91 9.85 -2.85
C PHE A 83 -17.99 8.70 -3.87
N VAL A 84 -18.85 7.72 -3.64
CA VAL A 84 -19.05 6.60 -4.56
C VAL A 84 -19.59 7.07 -5.91
N GLU A 85 -20.49 8.05 -5.92
CA GLU A 85 -20.99 8.64 -7.17
C GLU A 85 -19.88 9.35 -7.98
N LEU A 86 -18.94 10.01 -7.30
CA LEU A 86 -17.77 10.60 -7.94
C LEU A 86 -16.83 9.54 -8.51
N VAL A 87 -16.48 8.52 -7.74
CA VAL A 87 -15.59 7.45 -8.22
C VAL A 87 -16.13 6.79 -9.48
N LYS A 88 -17.45 6.60 -9.56
CA LYS A 88 -18.11 6.02 -10.73
C LYS A 88 -18.11 6.94 -11.97
N GLY A 89 -18.04 8.25 -11.79
CA GLY A 89 -18.31 9.23 -12.86
C GLY A 89 -17.27 10.33 -13.06
N SER A 90 -16.07 10.18 -12.52
CA SER A 90 -14.97 11.14 -12.59
C SER A 90 -13.77 10.59 -13.36
N LEU A 91 -12.96 11.45 -13.95
CA LEU A 91 -11.63 11.13 -14.51
C LEU A 91 -10.53 11.35 -13.46
N ASN A 92 -10.84 11.07 -12.20
CA ASN A 92 -9.89 11.23 -11.12
C ASN A 92 -8.65 10.35 -11.33
N THR A 93 -7.50 10.86 -10.97
CA THR A 93 -6.25 10.09 -10.86
C THR A 93 -5.96 9.71 -9.42
N PHE A 94 -6.63 10.37 -8.48
CA PHE A 94 -6.65 10.02 -7.07
C PHE A 94 -7.90 10.59 -6.39
N LEU A 95 -8.52 9.79 -5.55
CA LEU A 95 -9.69 10.17 -4.76
C LEU A 95 -9.68 9.35 -3.47
N ASN A 96 -9.45 10.01 -2.33
CA ASN A 96 -9.43 9.36 -1.02
C ASN A 96 -9.64 10.37 0.11
N ALA A 97 -9.69 9.87 1.34
CA ALA A 97 -9.49 10.61 2.57
C ALA A 97 -8.52 9.82 3.47
N MET A 98 -7.86 10.47 4.40
CA MET A 98 -6.81 9.85 5.21
C MET A 98 -6.78 10.46 6.61
N THR A 99 -6.87 9.61 7.63
CA THR A 99 -6.67 9.99 9.02
C THR A 99 -5.29 9.59 9.50
N TYR A 100 -4.53 10.57 9.96
CA TYR A 100 -3.23 10.43 10.60
C TYR A 100 -3.34 10.66 12.12
N PRO A 101 -2.28 10.44 12.90
CA PRO A 101 -2.34 10.63 14.35
C PRO A 101 -2.77 12.02 14.83
N ASP A 102 -2.58 13.06 14.03
CA ASP A 102 -2.84 14.45 14.43
C ASP A 102 -3.50 15.32 13.34
N LYS A 103 -3.75 14.75 12.16
CA LYS A 103 -4.34 15.44 11.01
C LYS A 103 -5.29 14.54 10.24
N THR A 104 -6.25 15.13 9.55
CA THR A 104 -7.13 14.44 8.60
C THR A 104 -7.07 15.19 7.27
N CYS A 105 -6.81 14.46 6.19
CA CYS A 105 -6.57 14.98 4.85
C CYS A 105 -7.63 14.49 3.87
N TYR A 106 -8.03 15.37 2.95
CA TYR A 106 -9.02 15.12 1.91
C TYR A 106 -8.43 15.46 0.53
N PRO A 107 -7.56 14.61 -0.02
CA PRO A 107 -6.91 14.84 -1.30
C PRO A 107 -7.72 14.32 -2.49
N VAL A 108 -7.70 15.08 -3.59
CA VAL A 108 -8.19 14.68 -4.89
C VAL A 108 -7.22 15.09 -5.99
N ALA A 109 -7.19 14.33 -7.09
CA ALA A 109 -6.39 14.66 -8.24
C ALA A 109 -7.09 14.31 -9.56
N SER A 110 -6.86 15.12 -10.59
CA SER A 110 -7.33 14.87 -11.95
C SER A 110 -6.49 15.62 -12.98
N CYS A 111 -6.29 14.99 -14.14
CA CYS A 111 -5.70 15.67 -15.32
C CYS A 111 -6.70 16.56 -16.07
N ASN A 112 -8.01 16.34 -15.87
CA ASN A 112 -9.06 17.13 -16.49
C ASN A 112 -9.43 18.32 -15.57
N ASP A 113 -9.36 19.56 -16.08
CA ASP A 113 -9.57 20.74 -15.24
C ASP A 113 -11.03 20.88 -14.75
N ARG A 114 -12.01 20.51 -15.58
CA ARG A 114 -13.42 20.51 -15.19
C ARG A 114 -13.72 19.48 -14.12
N ASP A 115 -13.16 18.29 -14.27
CA ASP A 115 -13.28 17.23 -13.29
C ASP A 115 -12.61 17.61 -11.97
N PHE A 116 -11.39 18.17 -12.04
CA PHE A 116 -10.67 18.70 -10.89
C PHE A 116 -11.50 19.74 -10.12
N GLN A 117 -12.15 20.68 -10.83
CA GLN A 117 -13.03 21.67 -10.22
C GLN A 117 -14.22 21.01 -9.52
N ASN A 118 -14.83 20.00 -10.16
CA ASN A 118 -15.94 19.24 -9.59
C ASN A 118 -15.56 18.52 -8.31
N LEU A 119 -14.41 17.81 -8.32
CA LEU A 119 -13.87 17.08 -7.17
C LEU A 119 -13.59 18.03 -6.00
N MET A 120 -12.90 19.15 -6.27
CA MET A 120 -12.60 20.17 -5.27
C MET A 120 -13.88 20.73 -4.64
N HIS A 121 -14.90 21.01 -5.45
CA HIS A 121 -16.20 21.53 -4.99
C HIS A 121 -16.88 20.55 -4.03
N VAL A 122 -17.02 19.28 -4.44
CA VAL A 122 -17.66 18.25 -3.60
C VAL A 122 -16.92 18.08 -2.27
N TYR A 123 -15.59 18.05 -2.29
CA TYR A 123 -14.80 17.87 -1.08
C TYR A 123 -14.86 19.06 -0.12
N LEU A 124 -14.85 20.29 -0.65
CA LEU A 124 -15.03 21.49 0.17
C LEU A 124 -16.40 21.53 0.83
N ASP A 125 -17.48 21.19 0.09
CA ASP A 125 -18.84 21.17 0.66
C ASP A 125 -18.98 20.05 1.70
N ALA A 126 -18.36 18.89 1.45
CA ALA A 126 -18.35 17.75 2.39
C ALA A 126 -17.72 18.11 3.73
N VAL A 127 -16.54 18.70 3.74
CA VAL A 127 -15.83 18.98 5.00
C VAL A 127 -16.43 20.16 5.77
N PHE A 128 -16.97 21.17 5.09
CA PHE A 128 -17.53 22.36 5.76
C PHE A 128 -19.03 22.27 6.09
N TYR A 129 -19.80 21.51 5.31
CA TYR A 129 -21.26 21.43 5.43
C TYR A 129 -21.80 20.00 5.36
N PRO A 130 -21.23 19.03 6.11
CA PRO A 130 -21.68 17.64 6.05
C PRO A 130 -23.08 17.45 6.62
N ASN A 131 -23.78 16.44 6.12
CA ASN A 131 -25.12 16.08 6.59
C ASN A 131 -25.14 15.35 7.94
N ILE A 132 -24.02 15.16 8.58
CA ILE A 132 -23.89 14.50 9.89
C ILE A 132 -24.75 15.16 10.98
N TYR A 133 -25.06 16.44 10.86
CA TYR A 133 -25.93 17.18 11.78
C TYR A 133 -27.42 16.92 11.59
N LYS A 134 -27.81 16.30 10.46
CA LYS A 134 -29.21 16.07 10.08
C LYS A 134 -29.57 14.59 10.15
N LYS A 135 -28.57 13.70 10.02
CA LYS A 135 -28.76 12.25 9.87
C LYS A 135 -27.80 11.51 10.82
N GLU A 136 -28.30 11.10 11.96
CA GLU A 136 -27.53 10.28 12.90
C GLU A 136 -27.18 8.89 12.33
N GLU A 137 -27.93 8.44 11.32
CA GLU A 137 -27.71 7.16 10.62
C GLU A 137 -26.30 7.10 10.01
N ILE A 138 -25.74 8.25 9.58
CA ILE A 138 -24.37 8.33 9.05
C ILE A 138 -23.35 7.89 10.12
N PHE A 139 -23.46 8.46 11.33
CA PHE A 139 -22.60 8.07 12.45
C PHE A 139 -22.74 6.59 12.81
N ARG A 140 -23.98 6.09 12.82
CA ARG A 140 -24.25 4.69 13.15
C ARG A 140 -23.73 3.72 12.09
N GLN A 141 -23.78 4.09 10.82
CA GLN A 141 -23.27 3.29 9.72
C GLN A 141 -21.74 3.28 9.71
N GLU A 142 -21.11 4.47 9.68
CA GLU A 142 -19.67 4.60 9.51
C GLU A 142 -18.90 4.34 10.80
N GLY A 143 -19.40 4.76 11.94
CA GLY A 143 -18.74 4.61 13.23
C GLY A 143 -19.05 3.27 13.89
N TRP A 144 -20.11 3.25 14.69
CA TRP A 144 -20.56 2.06 15.39
C TRP A 144 -22.03 2.12 15.78
N ASN A 145 -22.64 0.93 15.96
CA ASN A 145 -23.99 0.80 16.46
C ASN A 145 -24.18 -0.51 17.23
N TYR A 146 -25.23 -0.56 18.07
CA TYR A 146 -25.76 -1.81 18.58
C TYR A 146 -26.59 -2.49 17.49
N HIS A 147 -26.22 -3.69 17.09
CA HIS A 147 -26.94 -4.49 16.11
C HIS A 147 -27.66 -5.65 16.79
N LEU A 148 -29.00 -5.63 16.72
CA LEU A 148 -29.88 -6.64 17.28
C LEU A 148 -31.02 -6.96 16.31
N GLU A 149 -30.95 -8.09 15.63
CA GLU A 149 -31.98 -8.50 14.64
C GLU A 149 -33.30 -8.94 15.28
N GLN A 150 -33.20 -9.62 16.41
CA GLN A 150 -34.33 -10.16 17.19
C GLN A 150 -34.03 -10.05 18.69
N LYS A 151 -35.04 -9.88 19.51
CA LYS A 151 -34.89 -9.70 20.98
C LYS A 151 -34.07 -10.80 21.64
N GLU A 152 -34.26 -12.05 21.19
CA GLU A 152 -33.59 -13.22 21.69
C GLU A 152 -32.23 -13.49 21.03
N GLY A 153 -31.90 -12.76 19.98
CA GLY A 153 -30.67 -12.89 19.24
C GLY A 153 -29.45 -12.33 19.98
N PRO A 154 -28.26 -12.61 19.52
CA PRO A 154 -27.02 -12.02 20.06
C PRO A 154 -26.98 -10.54 19.79
N LEU A 155 -26.71 -9.75 20.82
CA LEU A 155 -26.35 -8.32 20.65
C LEU A 155 -24.91 -8.20 20.19
N LYS A 156 -24.65 -7.38 19.16
CA LYS A 156 -23.32 -7.15 18.60
C LYS A 156 -23.03 -5.67 18.45
N TYR A 157 -21.77 -5.31 18.40
CA TYR A 157 -21.34 -4.05 17.80
C TYR A 157 -21.18 -4.23 16.29
N ASN A 158 -21.56 -3.22 15.52
CA ASN A 158 -21.38 -3.15 14.08
C ASN A 158 -21.06 -1.71 13.67
N GLY A 159 -20.46 -1.53 12.51
CA GLY A 159 -20.07 -0.24 11.94
C GLY A 159 -18.85 -0.40 11.05
N VAL A 160 -18.71 0.44 10.03
CA VAL A 160 -17.61 0.33 9.04
C VAL A 160 -16.25 0.49 9.72
N VAL A 161 -16.01 1.63 10.40
CA VAL A 161 -14.74 1.89 11.10
C VAL A 161 -14.50 0.89 12.23
N TYR A 162 -15.54 0.53 12.99
CA TYR A 162 -15.40 -0.48 14.04
C TYR A 162 -14.87 -1.82 13.50
N ASN A 163 -15.42 -2.30 12.40
CA ASN A 163 -15.00 -3.57 11.79
C ASN A 163 -13.63 -3.46 11.11
N GLU A 164 -13.34 -2.31 10.48
CA GLU A 164 -12.04 -2.02 9.90
C GLU A 164 -10.93 -2.09 10.95
N MET A 165 -11.13 -1.44 12.09
CA MET A 165 -10.15 -1.40 13.16
C MET A 165 -9.97 -2.75 13.84
N LYS A 166 -11.01 -3.59 13.91
CA LYS A 166 -10.83 -5.00 14.30
C LYS A 166 -9.87 -5.73 13.37
N GLY A 167 -9.95 -5.45 12.08
CA GLY A 167 -9.02 -6.00 11.09
C GLY A 167 -7.59 -5.47 11.25
N ALA A 168 -7.41 -4.16 11.46
CA ALA A 168 -6.11 -3.55 11.68
C ALA A 168 -5.41 -4.11 12.93
N PHE A 169 -6.15 -4.29 14.01
CA PHE A 169 -5.66 -4.87 15.25
C PHE A 169 -5.34 -6.39 15.18
N SER A 170 -5.60 -7.02 14.05
CA SER A 170 -5.23 -8.40 13.80
C SER A 170 -3.80 -8.57 13.27
N SER A 171 -3.14 -7.47 12.84
CA SER A 171 -1.76 -7.47 12.35
C SER A 171 -0.79 -7.20 13.51
N PRO A 172 0.15 -8.10 13.82
CA PRO A 172 1.16 -7.85 14.85
C PRO A 172 2.07 -6.65 14.55
N ASP A 173 2.37 -6.41 13.27
CA ASP A 173 3.22 -5.29 12.85
C ASP A 173 2.48 -3.96 13.09
N ASP A 174 1.17 -3.86 12.76
CA ASP A 174 0.34 -2.66 13.04
C ASP A 174 0.19 -2.42 14.55
N VAL A 175 0.06 -3.49 15.34
CA VAL A 175 0.04 -3.41 16.81
C VAL A 175 1.38 -2.87 17.34
N LEU A 176 2.50 -3.33 16.78
CA LEU A 176 3.83 -2.88 17.19
C LEU A 176 4.02 -1.37 16.95
N GLU A 177 3.75 -0.89 15.74
CA GLU A 177 3.90 0.52 15.36
C GLU A 177 3.09 1.44 16.27
N ARG A 178 1.83 1.09 16.52
CA ARG A 178 0.97 1.84 17.42
C ARG A 178 1.49 1.85 18.85
N GLU A 179 1.87 0.70 19.39
CA GLU A 179 2.36 0.60 20.77
C GLU A 179 3.71 1.33 20.94
N ILE A 180 4.55 1.39 19.90
CA ILE A 180 5.76 2.21 19.90
C ILE A 180 5.38 3.68 20.09
N MET A 181 4.51 4.23 19.24
CA MET A 181 4.09 5.62 19.29
C MET A 181 3.40 5.96 20.61
N ASN A 182 2.44 5.13 21.06
CA ASN A 182 1.74 5.33 22.32
C ASN A 182 2.68 5.28 23.54
N SER A 183 3.72 4.46 23.49
CA SER A 183 4.69 4.34 24.57
C SER A 183 5.64 5.52 24.66
N LEU A 184 5.96 6.15 23.54
CA LEU A 184 6.83 7.33 23.47
C LEU A 184 6.10 8.63 23.83
N PHE A 185 4.79 8.70 23.58
CA PHE A 185 4.01 9.95 23.71
C PHE A 185 2.72 9.80 24.52
N PRO A 186 2.73 9.16 25.71
CA PRO A 186 1.52 8.79 26.44
C PRO A 186 0.68 9.96 26.94
N ASP A 187 1.26 11.16 27.09
CA ASP A 187 0.59 12.34 27.64
C ASP A 187 0.11 13.33 26.55
N THR A 188 0.22 12.95 25.29
CA THR A 188 -0.14 13.77 24.12
C THR A 188 -1.20 13.06 23.25
N THR A 189 -1.58 13.69 22.13
CA THR A 189 -2.48 13.09 21.15
C THR A 189 -1.95 11.76 20.59
N TYR A 190 -0.64 11.58 20.52
CA TYR A 190 -0.01 10.36 20.02
C TYR A 190 -0.05 9.19 21.02
N GLY A 191 -0.46 9.43 22.27
CA GLY A 191 -0.82 8.40 23.23
C GLY A 191 -2.20 7.78 23.00
N CYS A 192 -2.96 8.32 22.03
CA CYS A 192 -4.27 7.84 21.63
C CYS A 192 -4.21 7.16 20.25
N GLU A 193 -5.10 6.20 20.01
CA GLU A 193 -5.30 5.61 18.69
C GLU A 193 -6.26 6.47 17.86
N SER A 194 -5.74 7.19 16.87
CA SER A 194 -6.55 8.10 16.03
C SER A 194 -7.54 7.34 15.15
N GLY A 195 -7.18 6.15 14.67
CA GLY A 195 -8.06 5.27 13.94
C GLY A 195 -9.18 4.65 14.78
N GLY A 196 -8.97 4.60 16.09
CA GLY A 196 -9.89 4.02 17.06
C GLY A 196 -9.52 2.62 17.52
N ASP A 197 -9.46 2.42 18.82
CA ASP A 197 -9.34 1.08 19.41
C ASP A 197 -10.74 0.43 19.47
N PRO A 198 -10.93 -0.79 18.93
CA PRO A 198 -12.22 -1.48 18.96
C PRO A 198 -12.85 -1.60 20.37
N VAL A 199 -12.03 -1.58 21.42
CA VAL A 199 -12.51 -1.56 22.81
C VAL A 199 -13.12 -0.22 23.18
N ASN A 200 -12.61 0.88 22.64
CA ASN A 200 -12.98 2.26 22.96
C ASN A 200 -13.95 2.90 21.96
N ILE A 201 -13.97 2.46 20.70
CA ILE A 201 -14.89 3.00 19.68
C ILE A 201 -16.34 3.06 20.18
N PRO A 202 -16.89 2.02 20.88
CA PRO A 202 -18.26 2.06 21.38
C PRO A 202 -18.50 3.03 22.55
N ASP A 203 -17.48 3.70 23.05
CA ASP A 203 -17.63 4.75 24.06
C ASP A 203 -17.94 6.12 23.44
N LEU A 204 -17.78 6.28 22.10
CA LEU A 204 -18.03 7.53 21.40
C LEU A 204 -19.54 7.78 21.27
N SER A 205 -20.00 8.89 21.83
CA SER A 205 -21.38 9.37 21.63
C SER A 205 -21.52 10.22 20.36
N TYR A 206 -22.75 10.26 19.82
CA TYR A 206 -23.05 11.08 18.66
C TYR A 206 -22.79 12.60 18.92
N GLU A 207 -23.03 13.10 20.13
CA GLU A 207 -22.79 14.52 20.47
C GLU A 207 -21.29 14.83 20.50
N GLU A 208 -20.45 13.95 21.09
CA GLU A 208 -18.98 14.12 21.08
C GLU A 208 -18.42 14.07 19.65
N PHE A 209 -18.97 13.21 18.80
CA PHE A 209 -18.66 13.17 17.37
C PHE A 209 -18.96 14.49 16.66
N LEU A 210 -20.15 15.06 16.88
CA LEU A 210 -20.54 16.37 16.32
C LEU A 210 -19.69 17.53 16.90
N ASP A 211 -19.35 17.49 18.20
CA ASP A 211 -18.53 18.51 18.83
C ASP A 211 -17.10 18.51 18.28
N PHE A 212 -16.57 17.35 17.93
CA PHE A 212 -15.25 17.26 17.32
C PHE A 212 -15.22 17.93 15.94
N HIS A 213 -16.25 17.72 15.11
CA HIS A 213 -16.39 18.42 13.85
C HIS A 213 -16.52 19.92 14.06
N ARG A 214 -17.40 20.40 14.96
CA ARG A 214 -17.56 21.83 15.29
C ARG A 214 -16.25 22.48 15.71
N GLN A 215 -15.41 21.73 16.45
CA GLN A 215 -14.15 22.22 16.99
C GLN A 215 -13.07 22.34 15.91
N TYR A 216 -12.90 21.35 15.05
CA TYR A 216 -11.72 21.24 14.19
C TYR A 216 -11.96 21.51 12.72
N TYR A 217 -13.18 21.28 12.19
CA TYR A 217 -13.50 21.44 10.76
C TYR A 217 -13.97 22.85 10.45
N HIS A 218 -13.04 23.78 10.55
CA HIS A 218 -13.28 25.20 10.34
C HIS A 218 -12.15 25.79 9.49
N PRO A 219 -12.42 26.77 8.59
CA PRO A 219 -11.36 27.37 7.75
C PRO A 219 -10.14 27.87 8.56
N SER A 220 -10.34 28.40 9.76
CA SER A 220 -9.21 28.88 10.61
C SER A 220 -8.24 27.77 11.04
N ASN A 221 -8.63 26.51 10.94
CA ASN A 221 -7.82 25.33 11.24
C ASN A 221 -7.38 24.58 9.97
N SER A 222 -7.76 25.05 8.78
CA SER A 222 -7.50 24.36 7.54
C SER A 222 -6.13 24.67 6.93
N PHE A 223 -5.61 23.69 6.21
CA PHE A 223 -4.42 23.75 5.37
C PHE A 223 -4.85 23.33 3.96
N ILE A 224 -5.00 24.32 3.07
CA ILE A 224 -5.45 24.10 1.70
C ILE A 224 -4.22 24.07 0.80
N TYR A 225 -4.15 23.08 -0.10
CA TYR A 225 -3.03 22.85 -1.00
C TYR A 225 -3.53 22.67 -2.43
N LEU A 226 -2.91 23.39 -3.36
CA LEU A 226 -3.14 23.30 -4.80
C LEU A 226 -1.81 23.09 -5.51
N TYR A 227 -1.75 22.13 -6.42
CA TYR A 227 -0.56 21.79 -7.18
C TYR A 227 -0.88 21.53 -8.65
N GLY A 228 0.00 21.97 -9.53
CA GLY A 228 -0.01 21.59 -10.94
C GLY A 228 -0.29 22.75 -11.90
N ASN A 229 -0.61 22.38 -13.15
CA ASN A 229 -0.94 23.31 -14.24
C ASN A 229 -2.42 23.66 -14.22
N MET A 230 -2.77 24.79 -13.60
CA MET A 230 -4.15 25.29 -13.54
C MET A 230 -4.17 26.81 -13.40
N ASP A 231 -5.34 27.42 -13.63
CA ASP A 231 -5.57 28.80 -13.26
C ASP A 231 -5.79 28.93 -11.73
N MET A 232 -4.69 29.20 -11.03
CA MET A 232 -4.69 29.31 -9.56
C MET A 232 -5.57 30.46 -9.07
N GLU A 233 -5.70 31.56 -9.84
CA GLU A 233 -6.54 32.70 -9.45
C GLU A 233 -8.02 32.32 -9.48
N GLU A 234 -8.45 31.62 -10.53
CA GLU A 234 -9.82 31.08 -10.64
C GLU A 234 -10.16 30.14 -9.49
N LYS A 235 -9.25 29.22 -9.16
CA LYS A 235 -9.49 28.27 -8.05
C LYS A 235 -9.58 28.98 -6.70
N LEU A 236 -8.72 29.98 -6.47
CA LEU A 236 -8.74 30.75 -5.22
C LEU A 236 -10.00 31.63 -5.09
N GLU A 237 -10.45 32.24 -6.19
CA GLU A 237 -11.72 32.99 -6.22
C GLU A 237 -12.92 32.09 -5.93
N PHE A 238 -12.91 30.87 -6.48
CA PHE A 238 -13.94 29.87 -6.20
C PHE A 238 -13.95 29.48 -4.72
N ILE A 239 -12.80 29.14 -4.16
CA ILE A 239 -12.65 28.74 -2.76
C ILE A 239 -13.14 29.87 -1.83
N ASP A 240 -12.76 31.11 -2.09
CA ASP A 240 -13.21 32.26 -1.31
C ASP A 240 -14.72 32.45 -1.42
N SER A 241 -15.21 32.63 -2.65
CA SER A 241 -16.60 33.06 -2.88
C SER A 241 -17.65 32.04 -2.47
N HIS A 242 -17.35 30.73 -2.63
CA HIS A 242 -18.30 29.66 -2.33
C HIS A 242 -18.18 29.15 -0.88
N TYR A 243 -17.00 29.28 -0.27
CA TYR A 243 -16.74 28.67 1.04
C TYR A 243 -16.17 29.64 2.07
N LEU A 244 -14.94 30.12 1.91
CA LEU A 244 -14.24 30.81 2.97
C LEU A 244 -14.91 32.13 3.39
N SER A 245 -15.47 32.87 2.46
CA SER A 245 -16.15 34.16 2.73
C SER A 245 -17.38 34.03 3.63
N ALA A 246 -17.95 32.82 3.74
CA ALA A 246 -19.11 32.56 4.62
C ALA A 246 -18.73 32.44 6.11
N PHE A 247 -17.44 32.26 6.42
CA PHE A 247 -16.95 32.09 7.77
C PHE A 247 -16.25 33.35 8.29
N ASP A 248 -16.26 33.52 9.60
CA ASP A 248 -15.42 34.48 10.32
C ASP A 248 -14.22 33.76 10.94
N SER A 249 -13.21 34.50 11.36
CA SER A 249 -12.07 33.93 12.06
C SER A 249 -12.48 33.36 13.43
N LEU A 250 -12.03 32.15 13.71
CA LEU A 250 -12.28 31.44 14.97
C LEU A 250 -10.94 31.05 15.63
N ALA A 251 -10.79 31.32 16.92
CA ALA A 251 -9.65 30.84 17.68
C ALA A 251 -9.86 29.36 18.03
N ILE A 252 -9.01 28.49 17.47
CA ILE A 252 -9.10 27.04 17.65
C ILE A 252 -7.80 26.54 18.29
N ASP A 253 -7.92 25.87 19.42
CA ASP A 253 -6.80 25.16 20.04
C ASP A 253 -6.67 23.76 19.41
N SER A 254 -5.87 23.68 18.36
CA SER A 254 -5.51 22.44 17.66
C SER A 254 -4.00 22.19 17.68
N GLN A 255 -3.25 22.94 18.49
CA GLN A 255 -1.80 22.79 18.57
C GLN A 255 -1.41 21.43 19.14
N ILE A 256 -0.48 20.78 18.43
CA ILE A 256 0.10 19.53 18.89
C ILE A 256 1.14 19.86 19.98
N ARG A 257 0.92 19.30 21.15
CA ARG A 257 1.81 19.50 22.31
C ARG A 257 2.95 18.50 22.28
N ASP A 258 4.11 18.94 22.75
CA ASP A 258 5.25 18.06 22.91
C ASP A 258 5.08 17.17 24.13
N GLN A 259 5.52 15.93 24.00
CA GLN A 259 5.75 15.04 25.12
C GLN A 259 7.01 15.52 25.87
N GLU A 260 6.90 15.74 27.16
CA GLU A 260 8.08 15.99 27.98
C GLU A 260 8.99 14.75 28.02
N ALA A 261 10.29 14.98 27.93
CA ALA A 261 11.27 13.91 27.98
C ALA A 261 11.17 13.11 29.28
N PHE A 262 11.28 11.80 29.18
CA PHE A 262 11.22 10.92 30.34
C PHE A 262 12.47 11.05 31.22
N ALA A 263 12.32 10.79 32.49
CA ALA A 263 13.46 10.74 33.43
C ALA A 263 14.38 9.51 33.12
N HIS A 264 13.82 8.44 32.63
CA HIS A 264 14.52 7.21 32.19
C HIS A 264 13.79 6.59 31.01
N VAL A 265 14.52 5.84 30.18
CA VAL A 265 13.93 5.01 29.13
C VAL A 265 12.89 4.08 29.77
N LYS A 266 11.69 4.05 29.23
CA LYS A 266 10.61 3.17 29.72
C LYS A 266 10.83 1.73 29.28
N ASP A 267 10.39 0.78 30.09
CA ASP A 267 10.36 -0.65 29.78
C ASP A 267 8.89 -1.12 29.76
N ILE A 268 8.40 -1.53 28.60
CA ILE A 268 6.98 -1.80 28.34
C ILE A 268 6.84 -3.19 27.73
N GLN A 269 5.89 -3.96 28.23
CA GLN A 269 5.53 -5.25 27.67
C GLN A 269 4.04 -5.27 27.34
N LYS A 270 3.72 -5.75 26.13
CA LYS A 270 2.36 -5.94 25.62
C LYS A 270 2.24 -7.33 25.01
N SER A 271 1.01 -7.83 24.87
CA SER A 271 0.72 -9.11 24.22
C SER A 271 -0.07 -8.92 22.94
N TYR A 272 0.17 -9.78 21.96
CA TYR A 272 -0.61 -9.88 20.73
C TYR A 272 -1.10 -11.32 20.51
N PRO A 273 -2.25 -11.52 19.84
CA PRO A 273 -2.80 -12.85 19.64
C PRO A 273 -2.03 -13.64 18.59
N VAL A 274 -1.79 -14.91 18.86
CA VAL A 274 -1.36 -15.93 17.90
C VAL A 274 -2.37 -17.07 17.88
N SER A 275 -2.45 -17.81 16.77
CA SER A 275 -3.34 -18.97 16.66
C SER A 275 -2.88 -20.12 17.56
N GLU A 276 -3.77 -21.08 17.82
CA GLU A 276 -3.43 -22.25 18.64
C GLU A 276 -2.34 -23.12 18.01
N ASP A 277 -2.26 -23.11 16.69
CA ASP A 277 -1.28 -23.88 15.90
C ASP A 277 0.10 -23.18 15.81
N GLU A 278 0.17 -21.86 16.05
CA GLU A 278 1.44 -21.10 16.04
C GLU A 278 2.26 -21.34 17.31
N GLY A 279 3.60 -21.34 17.15
CA GLY A 279 4.55 -21.36 18.27
C GLY A 279 4.64 -19.99 18.97
N GLU A 280 4.88 -19.99 20.29
CA GLU A 280 5.21 -18.76 21.00
C GLU A 280 6.73 -18.49 21.01
N GLU A 281 7.54 -19.53 20.80
CA GLU A 281 9.00 -19.43 20.69
C GLU A 281 9.39 -18.76 19.37
N ASP A 282 10.38 -17.87 19.41
CA ASP A 282 10.87 -17.08 18.27
C ASP A 282 9.78 -16.22 17.59
N ASN A 283 8.81 -15.74 18.35
CA ASN A 283 7.71 -14.89 17.86
C ASN A 283 7.55 -13.58 18.65
N THR A 284 8.46 -13.25 19.55
CA THR A 284 8.48 -11.96 20.24
C THR A 284 9.07 -10.88 19.34
N TYR A 285 8.49 -9.67 19.37
CA TYR A 285 9.10 -8.48 18.83
C TYR A 285 9.77 -7.71 19.96
N LEU A 286 11.02 -7.35 19.78
CA LEU A 286 11.75 -6.46 20.67
C LEU A 286 12.05 -5.17 19.92
N SER A 287 11.75 -4.03 20.52
CA SER A 287 12.06 -2.74 19.89
C SER A 287 12.73 -1.76 20.86
N TYR A 288 13.70 -1.01 20.33
CA TYR A 288 14.44 0.07 20.99
C TYR A 288 14.07 1.38 20.30
N ASN A 289 13.32 2.23 20.97
CA ASN A 289 12.67 3.39 20.38
C ASN A 289 13.12 4.66 21.09
N MET A 290 13.56 5.68 20.32
CA MET A 290 14.08 6.94 20.85
C MET A 290 13.48 8.12 20.10
N VAL A 291 12.97 9.10 20.83
CA VAL A 291 12.56 10.40 20.25
C VAL A 291 13.82 11.19 19.91
N VAL A 292 13.92 11.67 18.68
CA VAL A 292 15.19 12.22 18.17
C VAL A 292 15.14 13.69 17.76
N GLY A 293 13.96 14.29 17.60
CA GLY A 293 13.88 15.70 17.22
C GLY A 293 12.47 16.15 16.87
N GLU A 294 12.37 17.12 15.99
CA GLU A 294 11.14 17.65 15.45
C GLU A 294 11.15 17.56 13.92
N ALA A 295 10.01 17.25 13.32
CA ALA A 295 9.85 17.07 11.87
C ALA A 295 10.30 18.32 11.06
N ALA A 296 10.14 19.52 11.60
CA ALA A 296 10.59 20.77 10.94
C ALA A 296 12.13 20.97 10.88
N ASP A 297 12.92 20.05 11.46
CA ASP A 297 14.39 20.01 11.31
C ASP A 297 14.80 19.04 10.22
N ILE A 298 14.69 19.50 8.97
CA ILE A 298 14.93 18.68 7.76
C ILE A 298 16.32 18.05 7.73
N ASN A 299 17.36 18.78 8.15
CA ASN A 299 18.70 18.20 8.15
C ASN A 299 18.84 17.06 9.13
N LEU A 300 18.15 17.13 10.25
CA LEU A 300 18.11 16.06 11.23
C LEU A 300 17.29 14.87 10.72
N SER A 301 16.12 15.12 10.11
CA SER A 301 15.29 14.07 9.51
C SER A 301 16.07 13.31 8.43
N LEU A 302 16.64 13.99 7.45
CA LEU A 302 17.49 13.37 6.44
C LEU A 302 18.68 12.60 7.03
N ALA A 303 19.28 13.12 8.11
CA ALA A 303 20.40 12.43 8.75
C ALA A 303 19.94 11.11 9.41
N PHE A 304 18.74 11.06 9.99
CA PHE A 304 18.22 9.84 10.60
C PHE A 304 17.73 8.82 9.55
N GLU A 305 17.21 9.25 8.41
CA GLU A 305 16.98 8.35 7.28
C GLU A 305 18.30 7.70 6.80
N VAL A 306 19.36 8.52 6.64
CA VAL A 306 20.68 8.01 6.27
C VAL A 306 21.30 7.11 7.35
N LEU A 307 21.06 7.41 8.64
CA LEU A 307 21.47 6.55 9.74
C LEU A 307 20.73 5.21 9.72
N ASP A 308 19.42 5.21 9.43
CA ASP A 308 18.69 3.94 9.26
C ASP A 308 19.34 3.09 8.16
N TYR A 309 19.58 3.68 7.00
CA TYR A 309 20.27 3.00 5.91
C TYR A 309 21.61 2.41 6.34
N ALA A 310 22.48 3.22 6.94
CA ALA A 310 23.84 2.83 7.26
C ALA A 310 23.95 1.86 8.44
N LEU A 311 23.02 1.90 9.39
CA LEU A 311 23.05 1.08 10.62
C LEU A 311 22.22 -0.20 10.53
N LEU A 312 21.13 -0.21 9.75
CA LEU A 312 20.09 -1.25 9.80
C LEU A 312 19.61 -1.73 8.43
N SER A 313 19.26 -0.82 7.50
CA SER A 313 18.57 -1.20 6.27
C SER A 313 19.49 -1.83 5.24
N ALA A 314 20.74 -1.37 5.10
CA ALA A 314 21.72 -1.93 4.18
C ALA A 314 22.11 -3.38 4.58
N PRO A 315 22.30 -4.29 3.60
CA PRO A 315 22.88 -5.60 3.88
C PRO A 315 24.25 -5.45 4.53
N GLY A 316 24.47 -6.16 5.64
CA GLY A 316 25.73 -6.07 6.40
C GLY A 316 25.86 -4.83 7.29
N ALA A 317 24.81 -4.03 7.41
CA ALA A 317 24.79 -2.90 8.33
C ALA A 317 25.12 -3.32 9.77
N PRO A 318 25.93 -2.55 10.50
CA PRO A 318 26.62 -3.02 11.72
C PRO A 318 25.66 -3.42 12.86
N LEU A 319 24.59 -2.68 13.09
CA LEU A 319 23.60 -3.03 14.11
C LEU A 319 22.83 -4.30 13.74
N LYS A 320 22.39 -4.38 12.50
CA LYS A 320 21.71 -5.55 11.97
C LYS A 320 22.58 -6.80 12.12
N GLN A 321 23.83 -6.72 11.71
CA GLN A 321 24.74 -7.85 11.77
C GLN A 321 25.07 -8.25 13.21
N ALA A 322 25.27 -7.28 14.12
CA ALA A 322 25.54 -7.55 15.52
C ALA A 322 24.40 -8.30 16.21
N LEU A 323 23.15 -7.93 15.93
CA LEU A 323 21.97 -8.60 16.47
C LEU A 323 21.80 -10.01 15.88
N LEU A 324 22.00 -10.18 14.57
CA LEU A 324 21.96 -11.50 13.92
C LEU A 324 23.07 -12.43 14.43
N ASP A 325 24.28 -11.91 14.65
CA ASP A 325 25.41 -12.67 15.22
C ASP A 325 25.14 -13.11 16.67
N ALA A 326 24.45 -12.27 17.44
CA ALA A 326 23.97 -12.60 18.77
C ALA A 326 22.73 -13.52 18.75
N LYS A 327 22.22 -13.89 17.56
CA LYS A 327 21.02 -14.70 17.36
C LYS A 327 19.77 -14.09 18.02
N ILE A 328 19.64 -12.76 17.98
CA ILE A 328 18.49 -12.00 18.49
C ILE A 328 17.63 -11.64 17.30
N GLY A 329 16.47 -12.28 17.22
CA GLY A 329 15.54 -12.10 16.12
C GLY A 329 15.97 -12.76 14.80
N LYS A 330 15.03 -12.86 13.88
CA LYS A 330 15.21 -13.47 12.55
C LYS A 330 15.15 -12.41 11.44
N ASP A 331 14.41 -11.32 11.63
CA ASP A 331 14.45 -10.12 10.78
C ASP A 331 14.71 -8.88 11.67
N ILE A 332 15.72 -8.12 11.28
CA ILE A 332 16.14 -6.90 11.98
C ILE A 332 15.95 -5.74 11.01
N TYR A 333 15.26 -4.70 11.45
CA TYR A 333 15.06 -3.50 10.67
C TYR A 333 14.99 -2.26 11.56
N GLY A 334 15.17 -1.10 10.95
CA GLY A 334 14.95 0.19 11.57
C GLY A 334 13.77 0.89 10.93
N SER A 335 13.26 1.91 11.60
CA SER A 335 12.34 2.88 11.03
C SER A 335 12.60 4.26 11.63
N PHE A 336 12.44 5.28 10.80
CA PHE A 336 12.42 6.67 11.22
C PHE A 336 11.04 7.25 10.91
N GLU A 337 10.37 7.77 11.93
CA GLU A 337 9.04 8.36 11.79
C GLU A 337 9.15 9.88 11.89
N ASP A 338 8.89 10.57 10.80
CA ASP A 338 8.92 12.02 10.63
C ASP A 338 7.55 12.64 10.27
N GLY A 339 6.52 11.81 10.10
CA GLY A 339 5.15 12.25 9.81
C GLY A 339 4.40 12.87 11.00
N ILE A 340 5.03 12.96 12.18
CA ILE A 340 4.49 13.55 13.41
C ILE A 340 5.44 14.62 13.95
N LYS A 341 4.94 15.47 14.87
CA LYS A 341 5.69 16.64 15.33
C LYS A 341 7.04 16.32 15.94
N GLN A 342 7.09 15.39 16.90
CA GLN A 342 8.33 14.90 17.52
C GLN A 342 8.69 13.57 16.85
N THR A 343 9.76 13.56 16.09
CA THR A 343 10.22 12.40 15.33
C THR A 343 10.85 11.35 16.23
N TYR A 344 10.82 10.08 15.80
CA TYR A 344 11.47 9.02 16.56
C TYR A 344 12.14 8.00 15.66
N PHE A 345 13.15 7.34 16.20
CA PHE A 345 13.92 6.28 15.56
C PHE A 345 13.73 4.97 16.30
N SER A 346 13.43 3.90 15.57
CA SER A 346 13.18 2.58 16.11
C SER A 346 14.16 1.55 15.56
N ILE A 347 14.59 0.62 16.41
CA ILE A 347 15.36 -0.57 16.05
C ILE A 347 14.51 -1.76 16.47
N VAL A 348 14.13 -2.62 15.52
CA VAL A 348 13.21 -3.73 15.76
C VAL A 348 13.91 -5.07 15.46
N ALA A 349 13.76 -6.01 16.38
CA ALA A 349 14.09 -7.43 16.19
C ALA A 349 12.79 -8.25 16.22
N LYS A 350 12.41 -8.79 15.07
CA LYS A 350 11.25 -9.66 14.87
C LYS A 350 11.68 -11.13 14.93
N GLY A 351 10.87 -11.98 15.51
CA GLY A 351 11.20 -13.39 15.68
C GLY A 351 12.27 -13.62 16.76
N ALA A 352 12.21 -12.84 17.84
CA ALA A 352 13.05 -12.96 19.02
C ALA A 352 12.30 -13.69 20.16
N ASN A 353 12.92 -13.76 21.32
CA ASN A 353 12.33 -14.27 22.56
C ASN A 353 12.41 -13.20 23.67
N LEU A 354 11.41 -13.14 24.55
CA LEU A 354 11.40 -12.18 25.65
C LEU A 354 12.65 -12.28 26.56
N SER A 355 13.20 -13.48 26.72
CA SER A 355 14.44 -13.71 27.49
C SER A 355 15.67 -13.03 26.90
N GLN A 356 15.63 -12.60 25.63
CA GLN A 356 16.74 -11.94 24.94
C GLN A 356 16.72 -10.41 25.10
N LYS A 357 15.70 -9.84 25.76
CA LYS A 357 15.51 -8.38 25.86
C LYS A 357 16.73 -7.62 26.40
N GLU A 358 17.31 -8.10 27.51
CA GLU A 358 18.48 -7.43 28.12
C GLU A 358 19.70 -7.50 27.19
N GLU A 359 19.92 -8.62 26.52
CA GLU A 359 21.00 -8.79 25.55
C GLU A 359 20.77 -7.93 24.30
N PHE A 360 19.53 -7.83 23.82
CA PHE A 360 19.13 -6.96 22.72
C PHE A 360 19.55 -5.51 22.98
N VAL A 361 19.15 -4.96 24.13
CA VAL A 361 19.52 -3.59 24.52
C VAL A 361 21.03 -3.43 24.65
N LYS A 362 21.70 -4.43 25.24
CA LYS A 362 23.16 -4.40 25.41
C LYS A 362 23.88 -4.39 24.06
N VAL A 363 23.54 -5.29 23.14
CA VAL A 363 24.16 -5.39 21.82
C VAL A 363 24.00 -4.08 21.05
N ILE A 364 22.79 -3.47 21.09
CA ILE A 364 22.54 -2.17 20.46
C ILE A 364 23.47 -1.10 21.05
N ARG A 365 23.48 -0.96 22.38
CA ARG A 365 24.25 0.09 23.03
C ARG A 365 25.77 -0.10 22.85
N ASP A 366 26.25 -1.32 22.95
CA ASP A 366 27.67 -1.65 22.76
C ASP A 366 28.09 -1.34 21.30
N THR A 367 27.26 -1.70 20.33
CA THR A 367 27.54 -1.45 18.90
C THR A 367 27.50 0.04 18.58
N LEU A 368 26.49 0.76 19.05
CA LEU A 368 26.38 2.21 18.86
C LEU A 368 27.53 2.96 19.55
N THR A 369 27.94 2.52 20.75
CA THR A 369 29.10 3.10 21.47
C THR A 369 30.37 2.90 20.67
N LYS A 370 30.60 1.70 20.14
CA LYS A 370 31.76 1.40 19.30
C LYS A 370 31.79 2.29 18.05
N ILE A 371 30.64 2.42 17.36
CA ILE A 371 30.55 3.29 16.16
C ILE A 371 30.81 4.75 16.53
N ALA A 372 30.25 5.22 17.62
CA ALA A 372 30.43 6.59 18.08
C ALA A 372 31.89 6.90 18.48
N GLU A 373 32.67 5.92 18.97
CA GLU A 373 34.06 6.08 19.37
C GLU A 373 35.06 5.87 18.22
N GLU A 374 34.83 4.84 17.39
CA GLU A 374 35.74 4.41 16.32
C GLU A 374 35.43 5.09 14.97
N GLY A 375 34.24 5.70 14.80
CA GLY A 375 33.73 6.30 13.57
C GLY A 375 32.74 5.41 12.84
N ILE A 376 31.82 6.05 12.11
CA ILE A 376 30.84 5.38 11.24
C ILE A 376 31.50 5.05 9.89
N ASP A 377 31.01 4.01 9.23
CA ASP A 377 31.43 3.68 7.85
C ASP A 377 31.00 4.79 6.88
N LYS A 378 31.97 5.65 6.52
CA LYS A 378 31.74 6.78 5.61
C LYS A 378 31.23 6.35 4.24
N LYS A 379 31.63 5.17 3.75
CA LYS A 379 31.14 4.66 2.46
C LYS A 379 29.66 4.29 2.54
N ALA A 380 29.23 3.65 3.62
CA ALA A 380 27.83 3.31 3.84
C ALA A 380 26.96 4.57 3.97
N VAL A 381 27.42 5.56 4.72
CA VAL A 381 26.72 6.85 4.85
C VAL A 381 26.63 7.57 3.51
N THR A 382 27.73 7.64 2.75
CA THR A 382 27.74 8.24 1.40
C THR A 382 26.77 7.51 0.46
N ALA A 383 26.73 6.19 0.50
CA ALA A 383 25.79 5.40 -0.27
C ALA A 383 24.32 5.71 0.11
N GLY A 384 24.04 5.84 1.41
CA GLY A 384 22.72 6.25 1.92
C GLY A 384 22.32 7.64 1.45
N ILE A 385 23.21 8.63 1.56
CA ILE A 385 22.94 10.00 1.06
C ILE A 385 22.62 9.97 -0.44
N ASN A 386 23.43 9.28 -1.24
CA ASN A 386 23.22 9.23 -2.69
C ASN A 386 21.96 8.45 -3.06
N TYR A 387 21.61 7.39 -2.30
CA TYR A 387 20.36 6.63 -2.48
C TYR A 387 19.13 7.51 -2.29
N TYR A 388 19.06 8.29 -1.21
CA TYR A 388 17.93 9.19 -0.95
C TYR A 388 17.93 10.38 -1.93
N GLU A 389 19.08 10.95 -2.26
CA GLU A 389 19.18 12.01 -3.27
C GLU A 389 18.71 11.53 -4.65
N PHE A 390 19.09 10.31 -5.07
CA PHE A 390 18.63 9.73 -6.33
C PHE A 390 17.11 9.58 -6.35
N ARG A 391 16.51 9.03 -5.31
CA ARG A 391 15.05 8.87 -5.18
C ARG A 391 14.32 10.22 -5.24
N PHE A 392 14.83 11.21 -4.53
CA PHE A 392 14.27 12.56 -4.54
C PHE A 392 14.29 13.18 -5.94
N ARG A 393 15.43 13.07 -6.66
CA ARG A 393 15.56 13.58 -8.03
C ARG A 393 14.72 12.81 -9.05
N GLU A 394 14.65 11.51 -8.95
CA GLU A 394 13.83 10.67 -9.83
C GLU A 394 12.33 10.98 -9.63
N ALA A 395 11.91 11.17 -8.41
CA ALA A 395 10.54 11.45 -8.00
C ALA A 395 9.52 10.51 -8.68
N ASP A 396 9.84 9.22 -8.72
CA ASP A 396 8.93 8.18 -9.21
C ASP A 396 8.11 7.62 -8.05
N PHE A 397 6.85 8.05 -7.97
CA PHE A 397 5.88 7.61 -6.97
C PHE A 397 4.94 6.53 -7.52
N SER A 398 5.34 5.84 -8.60
CA SER A 398 4.52 4.82 -9.25
C SER A 398 3.17 5.38 -9.73
N SER A 399 2.06 4.82 -9.27
CA SER A 399 0.70 5.24 -9.65
C SER A 399 0.18 6.47 -8.88
N TYR A 400 0.87 6.92 -7.83
CA TYR A 400 0.44 8.08 -7.06
C TYR A 400 0.79 9.39 -7.77
N PRO A 401 -0.12 10.38 -7.80
CA PRO A 401 0.18 11.70 -8.33
C PRO A 401 1.37 12.34 -7.60
N LYS A 402 2.34 12.84 -8.34
CA LYS A 402 3.54 13.49 -7.77
C LYS A 402 3.18 14.63 -6.82
N GLY A 403 2.24 15.48 -7.22
CA GLY A 403 1.77 16.59 -6.40
C GLY A 403 1.09 16.16 -5.11
N LEU A 404 0.44 14.99 -5.09
CA LEU A 404 -0.11 14.41 -3.87
C LEU A 404 0.99 14.07 -2.87
N MET A 405 2.03 13.37 -3.33
CA MET A 405 3.14 12.96 -2.46
C MET A 405 3.85 14.18 -1.88
N TYR A 406 4.18 15.17 -2.72
CA TYR A 406 4.74 16.43 -2.23
C TYR A 406 3.83 17.14 -1.21
N GLY A 407 2.50 17.14 -1.45
CA GLY A 407 1.55 17.76 -0.54
C GLY A 407 1.46 17.07 0.81
N LEU A 408 1.58 15.74 0.84
CA LEU A 408 1.61 14.96 2.08
C LEU A 408 2.93 15.16 2.84
N ASP A 409 4.07 15.12 2.13
CA ASP A 409 5.39 15.37 2.73
C ASP A 409 5.45 16.78 3.34
N ILE A 410 4.99 17.80 2.62
CA ILE A 410 4.93 19.19 3.10
C ILE A 410 4.15 19.30 4.42
N LEU A 411 3.07 18.55 4.61
CA LEU A 411 2.29 18.58 5.83
C LEU A 411 3.07 18.05 7.05
N SER A 412 4.13 17.26 6.86
CA SER A 412 4.96 16.76 7.95
C SER A 412 5.73 17.87 8.69
N SER A 413 5.95 19.01 8.03
CA SER A 413 6.58 20.18 8.66
C SER A 413 5.66 21.40 8.73
N TRP A 414 4.95 21.73 7.63
CA TRP A 414 4.08 22.91 7.56
C TRP A 414 2.95 22.89 8.59
N LEU A 415 2.45 21.70 8.94
CA LEU A 415 1.42 21.57 9.97
C LEU A 415 1.84 22.18 11.31
N TYR A 416 3.14 22.22 11.61
CA TYR A 416 3.70 22.65 12.88
C TYR A 416 4.42 24.00 12.80
N ASP A 417 4.98 24.39 11.66
CA ASP A 417 5.77 25.60 11.48
C ASP A 417 5.47 26.31 10.14
N ASP A 418 4.64 27.35 10.16
CA ASP A 418 4.31 28.19 9.01
C ASP A 418 5.55 28.97 8.44
N THR A 419 6.67 29.00 9.15
CA THR A 419 7.87 29.73 8.68
C THR A 419 8.71 28.92 7.68
N LYS A 420 8.53 27.59 7.63
CA LYS A 420 9.27 26.65 6.80
C LYS A 420 8.34 25.85 5.86
N PRO A 421 7.48 26.50 5.05
CA PRO A 421 6.39 25.80 4.36
C PRO A 421 6.87 24.90 3.19
N PHE A 422 8.07 25.07 2.67
CA PHE A 422 8.57 24.36 1.49
C PHE A 422 9.81 23.51 1.74
N CYS A 423 10.20 23.31 3.01
CA CYS A 423 11.45 22.64 3.32
C CYS A 423 11.47 21.16 2.86
N GLU A 424 10.32 20.48 2.85
CA GLU A 424 10.19 19.08 2.42
C GLU A 424 10.36 18.86 0.91
N VAL A 425 10.29 19.91 0.12
CA VAL A 425 10.44 19.84 -1.35
C VAL A 425 11.68 20.56 -1.86
N GLN A 426 12.58 20.96 -0.96
CA GLN A 426 13.88 21.58 -1.25
C GLN A 426 14.98 20.88 -0.45
N LEU A 427 15.28 19.62 -0.76
CA LEU A 427 16.15 18.74 0.01
C LEU A 427 17.60 18.71 -0.48
N LEU A 428 17.91 19.23 -1.68
CA LEU A 428 19.24 19.10 -2.27
C LEU A 428 20.33 19.80 -1.45
N GLU A 429 20.02 20.94 -0.86
CA GLU A 429 20.97 21.63 0.05
C GLU A 429 21.22 20.80 1.32
N GLY A 430 20.19 20.08 1.82
CA GLY A 430 20.31 19.16 2.94
C GLY A 430 21.25 17.99 2.64
N PHE A 431 21.14 17.38 1.47
CA PHE A 431 22.09 16.32 1.05
C PHE A 431 23.52 16.84 0.94
N GLU A 432 23.71 18.03 0.39
CA GLU A 432 25.04 18.67 0.34
C GLU A 432 25.59 19.03 1.74
N PHE A 433 24.71 19.43 2.66
CA PHE A 433 25.07 19.61 4.07
C PHE A 433 25.54 18.28 4.67
N LEU A 434 24.80 17.18 4.50
CA LEU A 434 25.15 15.86 5.06
C LEU A 434 26.49 15.34 4.51
N LYS A 435 26.77 15.53 3.21
CA LYS A 435 28.07 15.16 2.60
C LYS A 435 29.24 15.87 3.30
N LYS A 436 29.09 17.14 3.67
CA LYS A 436 30.12 17.90 4.40
C LYS A 436 30.19 17.48 5.86
N ALA A 437 29.04 17.38 6.52
CA ALA A 437 28.90 17.05 7.93
C ALA A 437 29.44 15.65 8.27
N LEU A 438 29.41 14.72 7.31
CA LEU A 438 30.03 13.40 7.42
C LEU A 438 31.53 13.47 7.74
N GLU A 439 32.27 14.43 7.15
CA GLU A 439 33.70 14.60 7.40
C GLU A 439 33.99 15.22 8.77
N GLU A 440 33.02 15.86 9.39
CA GLU A 440 33.11 16.56 10.68
C GLU A 440 32.67 15.71 11.87
N GLY A 441 32.26 14.44 11.68
CA GLY A 441 31.82 13.54 12.74
C GLY A 441 30.38 13.80 13.24
N TYR A 442 29.55 14.40 12.41
CA TYR A 442 28.17 14.76 12.74
C TYR A 442 27.31 13.54 13.06
N PHE A 443 27.44 12.47 12.28
CA PHE A 443 26.64 11.25 12.51
C PHE A 443 26.99 10.56 13.83
N GLU A 444 28.26 10.56 14.22
CA GLU A 444 28.69 10.04 15.51
C GLU A 444 28.15 10.89 16.67
N GLU A 445 28.03 12.22 16.48
CA GLU A 445 27.44 13.11 17.47
C GLU A 445 25.94 12.85 17.62
N LEU A 446 25.20 12.61 16.53
CA LEU A 446 23.80 12.24 16.56
C LEU A 446 23.58 10.92 17.33
N ILE A 447 24.39 9.91 17.08
CA ILE A 447 24.36 8.63 17.81
C ILE A 447 24.59 8.88 19.32
N ARG A 448 25.60 9.66 19.70
CA ARG A 448 25.87 9.96 21.11
C ARG A 448 24.74 10.71 21.77
N LYS A 449 24.19 11.72 21.11
CA LYS A 449 23.17 12.60 21.66
C LYS A 449 21.82 11.91 21.74
N TYR A 450 21.35 11.34 20.65
CA TYR A 450 19.96 10.90 20.52
C TYR A 450 19.74 9.40 20.80
N LEU A 451 20.71 8.54 20.48
CA LEU A 451 20.53 7.09 20.65
C LEU A 451 21.16 6.56 21.92
N LEU A 452 22.25 7.15 22.44
CA LEU A 452 22.95 6.69 23.63
C LEU A 452 22.68 7.55 24.86
N GLY A 453 22.68 8.88 24.71
CA GLY A 453 22.56 9.83 25.82
C GLY A 453 21.13 10.31 26.10
N ASN A 454 20.18 9.95 25.28
CA ASN A 454 18.78 10.36 25.42
C ASN A 454 18.03 9.44 26.40
N THR A 455 17.14 10.03 27.19
CA THR A 455 16.25 9.30 28.11
C THR A 455 14.80 9.24 27.61
N HIS A 456 14.44 10.04 26.61
CA HIS A 456 13.12 9.99 26.00
C HIS A 456 13.03 8.84 25.02
N GLY A 457 12.78 7.67 25.56
CA GLY A 457 12.70 6.42 24.78
C GLY A 457 11.92 5.34 25.50
N ALA A 458 11.66 4.28 24.79
CA ALA A 458 10.97 3.09 25.29
C ALA A 458 11.58 1.81 24.71
N ILE A 459 11.80 0.83 25.57
CA ILE A 459 12.05 -0.56 25.17
C ILE A 459 10.69 -1.25 25.20
N LEU A 460 10.20 -1.67 24.04
CA LEU A 460 8.93 -2.38 23.95
C LEU A 460 9.16 -3.85 23.61
N SER A 461 8.52 -4.72 24.38
CA SER A 461 8.45 -6.15 24.13
C SER A 461 7.01 -6.52 23.78
N LEU A 462 6.74 -6.90 22.53
CA LEU A 462 5.44 -7.37 22.09
C LEU A 462 5.49 -8.90 22.02
N VAL A 463 4.81 -9.57 22.96
CA VAL A 463 4.92 -11.01 23.15
C VAL A 463 3.70 -11.75 22.58
N PRO A 464 3.89 -12.92 21.93
CA PRO A 464 2.77 -13.72 21.46
C PRO A 464 2.01 -14.31 22.64
N GLU A 465 0.68 -14.42 22.52
CA GLU A 465 -0.21 -15.05 23.53
C GLU A 465 -1.27 -15.88 22.82
N LYS A 466 -1.24 -17.21 23.01
CA LYS A 466 -2.25 -18.12 22.49
C LYS A 466 -3.59 -17.90 23.15
N GLY A 467 -4.67 -18.04 22.37
CA GLY A 467 -6.02 -17.91 22.86
C GLY A 467 -6.44 -16.49 23.24
N LEU A 468 -5.57 -15.48 23.08
CA LEU A 468 -5.89 -14.10 23.45
C LEU A 468 -7.06 -13.54 22.63
N ALA A 469 -7.13 -13.83 21.32
CA ALA A 469 -8.24 -13.42 20.47
C ALA A 469 -9.57 -14.03 20.95
N ALA A 470 -9.60 -15.34 21.16
CA ALA A 470 -10.81 -16.04 21.65
C ALA A 470 -11.25 -15.54 23.03
N LYS A 471 -10.29 -15.22 23.91
CA LYS A 471 -10.56 -14.64 25.23
C LYS A 471 -11.21 -13.26 25.11
N ARG A 472 -10.66 -12.38 24.25
CA ARG A 472 -11.22 -11.03 24.00
C ARG A 472 -12.62 -11.11 23.41
N ASP A 473 -12.86 -11.99 22.44
CA ASP A 473 -14.18 -12.21 21.84
C ASP A 473 -15.19 -12.69 22.87
N LYS A 474 -14.82 -13.64 23.71
CA LYS A 474 -15.67 -14.13 24.78
C LYS A 474 -16.00 -13.06 25.82
N GLU A 475 -15.02 -12.27 26.24
CA GLU A 475 -15.23 -11.14 27.17
C GLU A 475 -16.19 -10.12 26.57
N LEU A 476 -16.07 -9.83 25.27
CA LEU A 476 -16.99 -8.96 24.54
C LEU A 476 -18.40 -9.55 24.46
N GLU A 477 -18.52 -10.83 24.08
CA GLU A 477 -19.81 -11.52 24.04
C GLU A 477 -20.51 -11.53 25.41
N GLU A 478 -19.76 -11.82 26.49
CA GLU A 478 -20.28 -11.78 27.86
C GLU A 478 -20.71 -10.37 28.28
N LYS A 479 -19.93 -9.33 27.94
CA LYS A 479 -20.27 -7.91 28.18
C LYS A 479 -21.59 -7.55 27.49
N LEU A 480 -21.72 -7.87 26.21
CA LEU A 480 -22.90 -7.54 25.41
C LEU A 480 -24.13 -8.33 25.86
N GLU A 481 -23.98 -9.61 26.19
CA GLU A 481 -25.08 -10.45 26.70
C GLU A 481 -25.55 -9.96 28.08
N ASN A 482 -24.63 -9.56 28.96
CA ASN A 482 -25.00 -8.98 30.25
C ASN A 482 -25.71 -7.64 30.07
N TYR A 483 -25.28 -6.83 29.15
CA TYR A 483 -25.95 -5.58 28.80
C TYR A 483 -27.34 -5.84 28.24
N ARG A 484 -27.50 -6.74 27.27
CA ARG A 484 -28.78 -7.16 26.70
C ARG A 484 -29.77 -7.64 27.80
N LYS A 485 -29.30 -8.46 28.75
CA LYS A 485 -30.10 -8.94 29.88
C LYS A 485 -30.53 -7.86 30.86
N SER A 486 -29.80 -6.76 30.93
CA SER A 486 -30.12 -5.61 31.79
C SER A 486 -31.21 -4.71 31.23
N LEU A 487 -31.50 -4.82 29.91
CA LEU A 487 -32.46 -4.00 29.22
C LEU A 487 -33.90 -4.46 29.43
N SER A 488 -34.84 -3.55 29.49
CA SER A 488 -36.26 -3.84 29.50
C SER A 488 -36.73 -4.32 28.12
N ASP A 489 -37.90 -4.97 28.08
CA ASP A 489 -38.51 -5.42 26.81
C ASP A 489 -38.77 -4.26 25.84
N GLU A 490 -39.09 -3.08 26.36
CA GLU A 490 -39.27 -1.85 25.58
C GLU A 490 -37.94 -1.37 24.94
N GLU A 491 -36.84 -1.42 25.69
CA GLU A 491 -35.51 -1.06 25.19
C GLU A 491 -35.01 -2.05 24.14
N LEU A 492 -35.21 -3.35 24.34
CA LEU A 492 -34.92 -4.37 23.35
C LEU A 492 -35.74 -4.18 22.07
N THR A 493 -37.06 -3.86 22.20
CA THR A 493 -37.91 -3.56 21.05
C THR A 493 -37.33 -2.37 20.26
N ARG A 494 -36.97 -1.30 20.96
CA ARG A 494 -36.40 -0.11 20.34
C ARG A 494 -35.06 -0.41 19.66
N MET A 495 -34.20 -1.28 20.23
CA MET A 495 -32.94 -1.68 19.56
C MET A 495 -33.21 -2.44 18.27
N VAL A 496 -34.15 -3.38 18.26
CA VAL A 496 -34.54 -4.10 17.04
C VAL A 496 -35.11 -3.13 16.00
N GLU A 497 -35.94 -2.18 16.42
CA GLU A 497 -36.49 -1.13 15.54
C GLU A 497 -35.36 -0.24 14.97
N ASN A 498 -34.38 0.16 15.79
CA ASN A 498 -33.24 0.95 15.35
C ASN A 498 -32.36 0.18 14.35
N THR A 499 -32.12 -1.11 14.56
CA THR A 499 -31.42 -1.97 13.59
C THR A 499 -32.13 -1.97 12.25
N LYS A 500 -33.44 -2.26 12.26
CA LYS A 500 -34.28 -2.27 11.03
C LYS A 500 -34.36 -0.91 10.36
N ALA A 501 -34.40 0.17 11.13
CA ALA A 501 -34.41 1.53 10.58
C ALA A 501 -33.08 1.87 9.88
N LEU A 502 -31.96 1.44 10.47
CA LEU A 502 -30.65 1.63 9.84
C LEU A 502 -30.53 0.78 8.55
N GLU A 503 -30.96 -0.47 8.58
CA GLU A 503 -31.00 -1.33 7.39
C GLU A 503 -31.89 -0.71 6.30
N ALA A 504 -33.08 -0.21 6.64
CA ALA A 504 -33.95 0.47 5.69
C ALA A 504 -33.32 1.76 5.12
N TYR A 505 -32.57 2.52 5.95
CA TYR A 505 -31.82 3.67 5.49
C TYR A 505 -30.72 3.26 4.48
N GLN A 506 -30.00 2.19 4.78
CA GLN A 506 -28.94 1.64 3.92
C GLN A 506 -29.48 1.13 2.58
N GLU A 507 -30.67 0.53 2.59
CA GLU A 507 -31.34 -0.07 1.41
C GLU A 507 -32.07 0.95 0.54
N ALA A 508 -32.49 2.10 1.10
CA ALA A 508 -33.26 3.07 0.35
C ALA A 508 -32.48 3.57 -0.86
N GLU A 509 -33.06 3.48 -2.05
CA GLU A 509 -32.47 4.03 -3.27
C GLU A 509 -32.52 5.56 -3.26
N GLU A 510 -31.51 6.17 -3.86
CA GLU A 510 -31.54 7.63 -4.06
C GLU A 510 -32.54 8.00 -5.13
N ALA A 511 -33.23 9.11 -4.92
CA ALA A 511 -34.14 9.63 -5.94
C ALA A 511 -33.33 10.07 -7.18
N PRO A 512 -33.77 9.71 -8.41
CA PRO A 512 -33.04 10.07 -9.62
C PRO A 512 -32.75 11.57 -9.75
N GLU A 513 -33.66 12.42 -9.26
CA GLU A 513 -33.48 13.85 -9.23
C GLU A 513 -32.35 14.30 -8.29
N ALA A 514 -32.16 13.58 -7.17
CA ALA A 514 -31.07 13.88 -6.24
C ALA A 514 -29.70 13.56 -6.86
N LEU A 515 -29.57 12.49 -7.63
CA LEU A 515 -28.34 12.12 -8.34
C LEU A 515 -27.88 13.21 -9.33
N THR A 516 -28.79 14.09 -9.79
CA THR A 516 -28.42 15.16 -10.72
C THR A 516 -27.61 16.29 -10.08
N CYS A 517 -27.54 16.37 -8.76
CA CYS A 517 -26.71 17.36 -8.06
C CYS A 517 -25.20 17.10 -8.27
N ILE A 518 -24.79 15.85 -8.47
CA ILE A 518 -23.38 15.53 -8.73
C ILE A 518 -22.99 16.04 -10.13
N PRO A 519 -22.01 16.94 -10.21
CA PRO A 519 -21.50 17.40 -11.49
C PRO A 519 -20.82 16.24 -12.23
N MET A 520 -21.10 16.11 -13.51
CA MET A 520 -20.64 14.99 -14.32
C MET A 520 -19.99 15.48 -15.61
N LEU A 521 -18.97 14.78 -16.04
CA LEU A 521 -18.39 14.90 -17.37
C LEU A 521 -19.32 14.28 -18.43
N SER A 522 -19.06 14.58 -19.68
CA SER A 522 -19.72 13.97 -20.84
C SER A 522 -18.78 12.96 -21.52
N ARG A 523 -19.33 12.09 -22.38
CA ARG A 523 -18.50 11.21 -23.19
C ARG A 523 -17.56 11.95 -24.15
N GLU A 524 -17.84 13.22 -24.44
CA GLU A 524 -17.00 14.09 -25.28
C GLU A 524 -15.73 14.56 -24.54
N ASP A 525 -15.73 14.53 -23.21
CA ASP A 525 -14.57 14.85 -22.39
C ASP A 525 -13.53 13.70 -22.35
N ILE A 526 -13.89 12.54 -22.91
CA ILE A 526 -13.06 11.33 -22.92
C ILE A 526 -12.27 11.22 -24.23
N LYS A 527 -10.97 10.94 -24.13
CA LYS A 527 -10.15 10.61 -25.31
C LYS A 527 -10.63 9.31 -25.94
N LYS A 528 -10.77 9.29 -27.26
CA LYS A 528 -11.22 8.09 -28.01
C LYS A 528 -10.09 7.12 -28.29
N GLU A 529 -8.89 7.63 -28.43
CA GLU A 529 -7.68 6.87 -28.73
C GLU A 529 -7.01 6.37 -27.45
N ILE A 530 -6.39 5.20 -27.53
CA ILE A 530 -5.53 4.70 -26.47
C ILE A 530 -4.22 5.47 -26.40
N THR A 531 -3.54 5.40 -25.26
CA THR A 531 -2.11 5.72 -25.17
C THR A 531 -1.34 4.58 -25.82
N GLY A 532 -0.56 4.86 -26.86
CA GLY A 532 0.21 3.88 -27.62
C GLY A 532 1.24 3.12 -26.78
N LEU A 533 1.71 2.00 -27.34
CA LEU A 533 2.81 1.21 -26.81
C LEU A 533 4.13 1.67 -27.43
N THR A 534 5.23 1.58 -26.66
CA THR A 534 6.56 2.08 -27.12
C THR A 534 7.51 0.95 -27.50
N ASN A 535 6.99 -0.20 -27.99
CA ASN A 535 7.81 -1.35 -28.35
C ASN A 535 8.53 -1.17 -29.68
N GLU A 536 9.87 -1.15 -29.67
CA GLU A 536 10.72 -1.30 -30.85
C GLU A 536 11.58 -2.57 -30.72
N GLU A 537 11.41 -3.52 -31.63
CA GLU A 537 12.22 -4.75 -31.64
C GLU A 537 13.61 -4.49 -32.20
N HIS A 538 14.60 -4.81 -31.43
CA HIS A 538 16.00 -4.89 -31.82
C HIS A 538 16.55 -6.25 -31.45
N TYR A 539 17.79 -6.53 -31.85
CA TYR A 539 18.46 -7.77 -31.53
C TYR A 539 19.90 -7.50 -31.11
N VAL A 540 20.34 -8.25 -30.09
CA VAL A 540 21.74 -8.34 -29.69
C VAL A 540 22.18 -9.77 -29.97
N ASP A 541 22.96 -9.94 -31.04
CA ASP A 541 23.15 -11.24 -31.73
C ASP A 541 21.79 -11.84 -32.10
N ASP A 542 21.37 -12.96 -31.50
CA ASP A 542 20.09 -13.63 -31.69
C ASP A 542 19.08 -13.42 -30.56
N SER A 543 19.44 -12.63 -29.53
CA SER A 543 18.54 -12.32 -28.40
C SER A 543 17.70 -11.09 -28.68
N LEU A 544 16.42 -11.17 -28.33
CA LEU A 544 15.51 -10.04 -28.40
C LEU A 544 16.01 -8.90 -27.48
N PHE A 545 16.00 -7.71 -28.05
CA PHE A 545 16.22 -6.47 -27.30
C PHE A 545 15.04 -5.53 -27.58
N LEU A 546 14.12 -5.45 -26.60
CA LEU A 546 12.93 -4.64 -26.68
C LEU A 546 13.27 -3.21 -26.18
N TYR A 547 13.19 -2.25 -27.08
CA TYR A 547 13.51 -0.86 -26.77
C TYR A 547 12.24 -0.02 -26.64
N HIS A 548 12.24 0.87 -25.65
CA HIS A 548 11.16 1.81 -25.38
C HIS A 548 11.72 3.23 -25.40
N ASP A 549 11.46 3.95 -26.48
CA ASP A 549 11.90 5.35 -26.67
C ASP A 549 11.01 6.28 -25.82
N VAL A 550 11.48 6.61 -24.62
CA VAL A 550 10.77 7.43 -23.66
C VAL A 550 11.74 8.48 -23.10
N CYS A 551 11.25 9.70 -22.93
CA CYS A 551 12.00 10.76 -22.24
C CYS A 551 12.11 10.42 -20.75
N THR A 552 13.30 10.11 -20.28
CA THR A 552 13.59 9.64 -18.91
C THR A 552 14.47 10.61 -18.12
N ASN A 553 14.73 11.80 -18.68
CA ASN A 553 15.61 12.82 -18.07
C ASN A 553 17.01 12.27 -17.73
N GLY A 554 17.58 11.43 -18.62
CA GLY A 554 18.93 10.90 -18.47
C GLY A 554 19.05 9.65 -17.58
N ILE A 555 17.95 9.05 -17.15
CA ILE A 555 17.95 7.78 -16.42
C ILE A 555 17.66 6.64 -17.42
N GLY A 556 18.50 5.60 -17.42
CA GLY A 556 18.26 4.37 -18.15
C GLY A 556 17.67 3.29 -17.24
N TYR A 557 16.59 2.63 -17.68
CA TYR A 557 15.96 1.48 -16.98
C TYR A 557 16.18 0.22 -17.81
N ALA A 558 16.98 -0.72 -17.32
CA ALA A 558 17.33 -1.94 -18.02
C ALA A 558 16.81 -3.17 -17.26
N ASP A 559 16.02 -4.00 -17.94
CA ASP A 559 15.54 -5.29 -17.48
C ASP A 559 16.21 -6.38 -18.31
N LEU A 560 17.10 -7.15 -17.67
CA LEU A 560 17.68 -8.36 -18.25
C LEU A 560 16.79 -9.54 -17.86
N LEU A 561 16.18 -10.16 -18.83
CA LEU A 561 15.13 -11.16 -18.65
C LEU A 561 15.62 -12.53 -19.11
N PHE A 562 15.30 -13.56 -18.32
CA PHE A 562 15.67 -14.95 -18.60
C PHE A 562 14.42 -15.83 -18.53
N ASP A 563 14.07 -16.50 -19.62
CA ASP A 563 12.88 -17.37 -19.70
C ASP A 563 13.00 -18.57 -18.75
N ILE A 564 11.96 -18.80 -17.94
CA ILE A 564 11.94 -19.82 -16.87
C ILE A 564 10.65 -20.66 -16.85
N HIS A 565 9.74 -20.53 -17.82
CA HIS A 565 8.41 -21.12 -17.70
C HIS A 565 8.38 -22.66 -17.79
N ASP A 566 9.42 -23.29 -18.29
CA ASP A 566 9.50 -24.74 -18.57
C ASP A 566 10.15 -25.55 -17.41
N PHE A 567 10.32 -24.99 -16.24
CA PHE A 567 10.99 -25.65 -15.11
C PHE A 567 10.03 -26.44 -14.21
N ASP A 568 10.55 -27.50 -13.55
CA ASP A 568 9.77 -28.27 -12.56
C ASP A 568 9.57 -27.48 -11.25
N VAL A 569 8.59 -27.93 -10.44
CA VAL A 569 8.20 -27.24 -9.20
C VAL A 569 9.36 -27.07 -8.21
N ASN A 570 10.27 -28.01 -8.09
CA ASN A 570 11.42 -27.87 -7.19
C ASN A 570 12.37 -26.78 -7.69
N THR A 571 12.60 -26.73 -8.99
CA THR A 571 13.39 -25.67 -9.62
C THR A 571 12.71 -24.31 -9.43
N VAL A 572 11.37 -24.23 -9.58
CA VAL A 572 10.56 -23.02 -9.35
C VAL A 572 10.72 -22.51 -7.90
N HIS A 573 10.66 -23.36 -6.90
CA HIS A 573 10.90 -22.99 -5.50
C HIS A 573 12.29 -22.36 -5.28
N TYR A 574 13.32 -22.97 -5.86
CA TYR A 574 14.69 -22.43 -5.75
C TYR A 574 14.91 -21.18 -6.59
N LEU A 575 14.12 -20.93 -7.65
CA LEU A 575 14.07 -19.63 -8.35
C LEU A 575 13.53 -18.53 -7.43
N GLY A 576 12.46 -18.83 -6.69
CA GLY A 576 11.91 -17.94 -5.67
C GLY A 576 12.93 -17.58 -4.59
N LEU A 577 13.80 -18.52 -4.21
CA LEU A 577 14.89 -18.27 -3.27
C LEU A 577 16.06 -17.52 -3.94
N LEU A 578 16.44 -17.86 -5.17
CA LEU A 578 17.58 -17.28 -5.89
C LEU A 578 17.44 -15.76 -6.05
N LYS A 579 16.21 -15.26 -6.34
CA LYS A 579 15.95 -13.80 -6.40
C LYS A 579 16.29 -13.05 -5.11
N SER A 580 16.25 -13.74 -3.96
CA SER A 580 16.56 -13.17 -2.64
C SER A 580 18.02 -13.36 -2.23
N VAL A 581 18.73 -14.26 -2.90
CA VAL A 581 20.14 -14.60 -2.66
C VAL A 581 21.08 -13.75 -3.51
N LEU A 582 20.75 -13.54 -4.80
CA LEU A 582 21.57 -12.71 -5.70
C LEU A 582 21.62 -11.26 -5.18
N GLY A 583 22.84 -10.71 -5.16
CA GLY A 583 23.11 -9.39 -4.59
C GLY A 583 23.11 -9.33 -3.05
N ALA A 584 22.78 -10.43 -2.37
CA ALA A 584 22.73 -10.53 -0.91
C ALA A 584 23.80 -11.47 -0.33
N VAL A 585 24.67 -12.02 -1.16
CA VAL A 585 25.83 -12.83 -0.81
C VAL A 585 27.11 -12.21 -1.37
N ASP A 586 28.26 -12.58 -0.82
CA ASP A 586 29.56 -12.13 -1.34
C ASP A 586 29.75 -12.54 -2.80
N THR A 587 30.51 -11.72 -3.51
CA THR A 587 31.03 -12.01 -4.84
C THR A 587 32.54 -12.26 -4.77
N GLU A 588 33.21 -12.42 -5.91
CA GLU A 588 34.66 -12.59 -5.91
C GLU A 588 35.36 -11.31 -5.42
N ASN A 589 34.88 -10.12 -5.81
CA ASN A 589 35.55 -8.85 -5.57
C ASN A 589 34.94 -8.02 -4.44
N TYR A 590 33.76 -8.33 -3.98
CA TYR A 590 33.01 -7.54 -2.98
C TYR A 590 32.37 -8.45 -1.92
N SER A 591 32.40 -8.01 -0.68
CA SER A 591 31.43 -8.50 0.30
C SER A 591 30.02 -8.00 -0.08
N TYR A 592 28.98 -8.69 0.35
CA TYR A 592 27.61 -8.30 0.02
C TYR A 592 27.24 -6.88 0.52
N GLY A 593 27.82 -6.45 1.64
CA GLY A 593 27.65 -5.09 2.14
C GLY A 593 28.35 -4.05 1.27
N GLU A 594 29.61 -4.29 0.88
CA GLU A 594 30.35 -3.42 -0.04
C GLU A 594 29.65 -3.33 -1.40
N LEU A 595 29.22 -4.48 -1.95
CA LEU A 595 28.48 -4.55 -3.21
C LEU A 595 27.24 -3.66 -3.20
N PHE A 596 26.43 -3.78 -2.15
CA PHE A 596 25.21 -3.01 -2.00
C PHE A 596 25.49 -1.50 -1.89
N ASN A 597 26.48 -1.13 -1.11
CA ASN A 597 26.88 0.28 -0.96
C ASN A 597 27.46 0.86 -2.25
N GLU A 598 28.32 0.13 -2.99
CA GLU A 598 28.85 0.60 -4.28
C GLU A 598 27.72 0.77 -5.33
N VAL A 599 26.77 -0.14 -5.39
CA VAL A 599 25.62 -0.04 -6.29
C VAL A 599 24.80 1.22 -5.97
N ASN A 600 24.43 1.43 -4.70
CA ASN A 600 23.58 2.56 -4.30
C ASN A 600 24.31 3.90 -4.30
N ALA A 601 25.64 3.89 -4.17
CA ALA A 601 26.44 5.12 -4.27
C ALA A 601 26.46 5.71 -5.70
N ARG A 602 26.22 4.88 -6.74
CA ARG A 602 26.40 5.30 -8.14
C ARG A 602 25.20 5.04 -9.04
N THR A 603 24.21 4.28 -8.57
CA THR A 603 23.05 3.91 -9.38
C THR A 603 21.74 4.10 -8.59
N GLY A 604 20.62 4.00 -9.27
CA GLY A 604 19.30 3.92 -8.62
C GLY A 604 18.97 2.53 -8.07
N GLY A 605 19.93 1.61 -8.07
CA GLY A 605 19.79 0.26 -7.53
C GLY A 605 19.76 -0.83 -8.60
N ILE A 606 20.05 -2.06 -8.13
CA ILE A 606 19.88 -3.30 -8.89
C ILE A 606 18.97 -4.22 -8.08
N SER A 607 17.99 -4.82 -8.73
CA SER A 607 17.03 -5.73 -8.09
C SER A 607 16.83 -7.01 -8.89
N TYR A 608 16.38 -8.06 -8.20
CA TYR A 608 16.15 -9.39 -8.75
C TYR A 608 14.70 -9.78 -8.50
N GLY A 609 14.03 -10.29 -9.51
CA GLY A 609 12.62 -10.62 -9.42
C GLY A 609 12.19 -11.68 -10.41
N ILE A 610 10.90 -11.99 -10.40
CA ILE A 610 10.28 -12.88 -11.37
C ILE A 610 9.05 -12.17 -11.90
N GLU A 611 8.92 -12.11 -13.21
CA GLU A 611 7.77 -11.57 -13.93
C GLU A 611 7.02 -12.71 -14.61
N VAL A 612 5.71 -12.68 -14.51
CA VAL A 612 4.84 -13.66 -15.15
C VAL A 612 3.82 -12.92 -16.02
N PHE A 613 3.71 -13.34 -17.26
CA PHE A 613 2.85 -12.74 -18.27
C PHE A 613 1.83 -13.78 -18.73
N ASP A 614 0.56 -13.48 -18.55
CA ASP A 614 -0.53 -14.27 -19.12
C ASP A 614 -0.56 -14.12 -20.65
N ASP A 615 -1.17 -15.07 -21.34
CA ASP A 615 -1.40 -14.96 -22.77
C ASP A 615 -2.86 -14.54 -23.04
N ALA A 616 -3.04 -13.39 -23.70
CA ALA A 616 -4.36 -12.86 -24.00
C ALA A 616 -5.18 -13.74 -24.96
N GLN A 617 -4.56 -14.69 -25.65
CA GLN A 617 -5.18 -15.54 -26.65
C GLN A 617 -5.36 -17.00 -26.19
N ASP A 618 -4.52 -17.48 -25.27
CA ASP A 618 -4.55 -18.85 -24.75
C ASP A 618 -4.74 -18.84 -23.24
N THR A 619 -5.75 -19.56 -22.74
CA THR A 619 -6.14 -19.57 -21.33
C THR A 619 -5.15 -20.30 -20.40
N ASP A 620 -4.34 -21.17 -20.95
CA ASP A 620 -3.39 -22.01 -20.20
C ASP A 620 -1.93 -21.64 -20.48
N ALA A 621 -1.68 -20.81 -21.51
CA ALA A 621 -0.33 -20.34 -21.84
C ALA A 621 0.07 -19.13 -20.99
N PHE A 622 1.32 -19.11 -20.61
CA PHE A 622 1.94 -17.97 -19.93
C PHE A 622 3.45 -17.95 -20.20
N ARG A 623 4.08 -16.83 -19.93
CA ARG A 623 5.54 -16.69 -19.89
C ARG A 623 5.98 -16.31 -18.50
N ALA A 624 7.08 -16.86 -18.05
CA ALA A 624 7.71 -16.48 -16.79
C ALA A 624 9.18 -16.13 -17.05
N MET A 625 9.64 -15.03 -16.47
CA MET A 625 10.98 -14.50 -16.68
C MET A 625 11.64 -14.23 -15.33
N PHE A 626 12.84 -14.75 -15.12
CA PHE A 626 13.71 -14.25 -14.07
C PHE A 626 14.28 -12.91 -14.53
N ALA A 627 14.08 -11.86 -13.76
CA ALA A 627 14.41 -10.49 -14.11
C ALA A 627 15.53 -9.93 -13.22
N VAL A 628 16.56 -9.38 -13.86
CA VAL A 628 17.58 -8.55 -13.23
C VAL A 628 17.36 -7.12 -13.71
N ARG A 629 16.91 -6.26 -12.82
CA ARG A 629 16.55 -4.89 -13.14
C ARG A 629 17.59 -3.93 -12.59
N GLY A 630 18.01 -2.99 -13.38
CA GLY A 630 18.87 -1.91 -12.95
C GLY A 630 18.43 -0.56 -13.50
N LYS A 631 18.64 0.50 -12.73
CA LYS A 631 18.45 1.88 -13.17
C LYS A 631 19.62 2.75 -12.77
N ALA A 632 20.04 3.59 -13.68
CA ALA A 632 21.17 4.50 -13.44
C ALA A 632 21.08 5.72 -14.37
N LEU A 633 21.77 6.79 -14.01
CA LEU A 633 22.06 7.87 -14.97
C LEU A 633 22.92 7.33 -16.12
N TYR A 634 22.77 7.88 -17.31
CA TYR A 634 23.48 7.38 -18.49
C TYR A 634 25.01 7.27 -18.31
N PRO A 635 25.74 8.21 -17.67
CA PRO A 635 27.16 8.05 -17.40
C PRO A 635 27.53 6.86 -16.51
N GLU A 636 26.61 6.37 -15.71
CA GLU A 636 26.80 5.26 -14.76
C GLU A 636 26.31 3.89 -15.30
N MET A 637 25.76 3.84 -16.51
CA MET A 637 25.25 2.59 -17.09
C MET A 637 26.33 1.51 -17.21
N ASP A 638 27.55 1.87 -17.64
CA ASP A 638 28.69 0.93 -17.73
C ASP A 638 29.02 0.31 -16.36
N PHE A 639 28.99 1.12 -15.32
CA PHE A 639 29.22 0.65 -13.95
C PHE A 639 28.10 -0.28 -13.51
N MET A 640 26.83 0.09 -13.71
CA MET A 640 25.68 -0.74 -13.38
C MET A 640 25.77 -2.12 -14.03
N PHE A 641 26.04 -2.19 -15.33
CA PHE A 641 26.21 -3.47 -16.02
C PHE A 641 27.43 -4.28 -15.54
N SER A 642 28.50 -3.60 -15.11
CA SER A 642 29.64 -4.29 -14.50
C SER A 642 29.28 -4.96 -13.18
N MET A 643 28.45 -4.30 -12.33
CA MET A 643 27.96 -4.86 -11.08
C MET A 643 26.97 -6.02 -11.32
N ILE A 644 26.09 -5.89 -12.30
CA ILE A 644 25.21 -7.00 -12.71
C ILE A 644 26.06 -8.21 -13.12
N ARG A 645 27.09 -8.01 -13.95
CA ARG A 645 28.00 -9.08 -14.38
C ARG A 645 28.68 -9.73 -13.18
N GLU A 646 29.23 -8.94 -12.26
CA GLU A 646 29.85 -9.42 -11.03
C GLU A 646 28.93 -10.38 -10.27
N VAL A 647 27.68 -9.95 -10.04
CA VAL A 647 26.69 -10.77 -9.30
C VAL A 647 26.34 -12.03 -10.06
N LEU A 648 26.06 -11.95 -11.36
CA LEU A 648 25.63 -13.11 -12.15
C LEU A 648 26.72 -14.16 -12.35
N THR A 649 27.99 -13.77 -12.26
CA THR A 649 29.10 -14.71 -12.57
C THR A 649 29.94 -15.14 -11.38
N THR A 650 29.94 -14.37 -10.27
CA THR A 650 30.89 -14.59 -9.17
C THR A 650 30.25 -14.70 -7.79
N SER A 651 28.91 -14.72 -7.68
CA SER A 651 28.21 -14.90 -6.40
C SER A 651 28.60 -16.18 -5.67
N LYS A 652 29.00 -16.04 -4.40
CA LYS A 652 29.45 -17.16 -3.54
C LYS A 652 28.24 -17.77 -2.81
N LEU A 653 27.66 -18.81 -3.38
CA LEU A 653 26.51 -19.52 -2.84
C LEU A 653 26.86 -20.51 -1.69
N THR A 654 28.15 -20.59 -1.28
CA THR A 654 28.60 -21.57 -0.31
C THR A 654 28.59 -21.08 1.14
N ASP A 655 28.33 -19.83 1.40
CA ASP A 655 28.21 -19.31 2.77
C ASP A 655 26.85 -19.72 3.36
N THR A 656 26.86 -20.87 4.03
CA THR A 656 25.62 -21.43 4.62
C THR A 656 25.09 -20.62 5.79
N LYS A 657 25.92 -19.87 6.53
CA LYS A 657 25.46 -18.95 7.58
C LYS A 657 24.61 -17.84 6.95
N ARG A 658 25.15 -17.22 5.90
CA ARG A 658 24.46 -16.16 5.18
C ARG A 658 23.19 -16.65 4.51
N LEU A 659 23.18 -17.84 3.93
CA LEU A 659 21.98 -18.46 3.37
C LEU A 659 20.89 -18.67 4.42
N TYR A 660 21.25 -19.09 5.62
CA TYR A 660 20.28 -19.22 6.72
C TYR A 660 19.64 -17.86 7.09
N GLU A 661 20.45 -16.81 7.25
CA GLU A 661 19.97 -15.46 7.54
C GLU A 661 18.98 -14.97 6.45
N ILE A 662 19.27 -15.25 5.18
CA ILE A 662 18.40 -14.88 4.05
C ILE A 662 17.09 -15.67 4.12
N ILE A 663 17.15 -16.99 4.33
CA ILE A 663 15.97 -17.88 4.39
C ILE A 663 15.06 -17.47 5.56
N ALA A 664 15.63 -17.23 6.75
CA ALA A 664 14.87 -16.80 7.93
C ALA A 664 14.17 -15.46 7.69
N ARG A 665 14.85 -14.49 7.09
CA ARG A 665 14.28 -13.19 6.70
C ARG A 665 13.17 -13.35 5.65
N VAL A 666 13.39 -14.18 4.62
CA VAL A 666 12.39 -14.43 3.57
C VAL A 666 11.13 -15.05 4.18
N LYS A 667 11.28 -16.03 5.08
CA LYS A 667 10.16 -16.63 5.82
C LYS A 667 9.38 -15.56 6.59
N SER A 668 10.07 -14.77 7.42
CA SER A 668 9.44 -13.73 8.25
C SER A 668 8.63 -12.73 7.41
N ARG A 669 9.19 -12.27 6.29
CA ARG A 669 8.50 -11.35 5.38
C ARG A 669 7.34 -12.00 4.63
N ALA A 670 7.48 -13.26 4.23
CA ALA A 670 6.38 -14.00 3.61
C ALA A 670 5.20 -14.18 4.57
N GLN A 671 5.46 -14.50 5.85
CA GLN A 671 4.43 -14.58 6.88
C GLN A 671 3.65 -13.27 7.02
N ALA A 672 4.35 -12.14 7.16
CA ALA A 672 3.71 -10.83 7.25
C ALA A 672 2.89 -10.52 6.00
N SER A 673 3.43 -10.77 4.81
CA SER A 673 2.75 -10.50 3.54
C SER A 673 1.50 -11.35 3.34
N LEU A 674 1.55 -12.65 3.63
CA LEU A 674 0.39 -13.55 3.49
C LEU A 674 -0.77 -13.15 4.39
N ALA A 675 -0.48 -12.67 5.59
CA ALA A 675 -1.48 -12.24 6.56
C ALA A 675 -2.04 -10.84 6.23
N SER A 676 -1.18 -9.85 5.96
CA SER A 676 -1.60 -8.46 5.68
C SER A 676 -2.32 -8.33 4.34
N ALA A 677 -1.91 -9.10 3.32
CA ALA A 677 -2.53 -9.15 2.00
C ALA A 677 -3.42 -10.39 1.81
N GLY A 678 -4.15 -10.79 2.83
CA GLY A 678 -4.96 -12.02 2.84
C GLY A 678 -5.92 -12.16 1.66
N HIS A 679 -6.46 -11.06 1.14
CA HIS A 679 -7.30 -11.06 -0.06
C HIS A 679 -6.52 -11.51 -1.32
N SER A 680 -5.33 -10.97 -1.55
CA SER A 680 -4.48 -11.37 -2.69
C SER A 680 -3.98 -12.80 -2.51
N THR A 681 -3.65 -13.20 -1.29
CA THR A 681 -3.28 -14.57 -0.92
C THR A 681 -4.40 -15.56 -1.25
N ALA A 682 -5.63 -15.24 -0.87
CA ALA A 682 -6.80 -16.10 -1.13
C ALA A 682 -7.12 -16.17 -2.64
N VAL A 683 -7.03 -15.05 -3.37
CA VAL A 683 -7.24 -15.02 -4.82
C VAL A 683 -6.20 -15.87 -5.55
N LEU A 684 -4.90 -15.65 -5.29
CA LEU A 684 -3.82 -16.40 -5.93
C LEU A 684 -3.95 -17.90 -5.65
N ARG A 685 -4.17 -18.26 -4.39
CA ARG A 685 -4.33 -19.67 -4.01
C ARG A 685 -5.55 -20.30 -4.65
N GLY A 686 -6.70 -19.61 -4.67
CA GLY A 686 -7.92 -20.09 -5.33
C GLY A 686 -7.76 -20.24 -6.84
N ALA A 687 -7.09 -19.30 -7.52
CA ALA A 687 -6.80 -19.35 -8.94
C ALA A 687 -5.84 -20.52 -9.29
N SER A 688 -4.89 -20.84 -8.42
CA SER A 688 -3.92 -21.93 -8.61
C SER A 688 -4.57 -23.32 -8.79
N TYR A 689 -5.84 -23.48 -8.40
CA TYR A 689 -6.54 -24.75 -8.54
C TYR A 689 -6.87 -25.12 -9.99
N ALA A 690 -6.85 -24.16 -10.91
CA ALA A 690 -7.20 -24.37 -12.30
C ALA A 690 -6.32 -23.62 -13.31
N SER A 691 -5.53 -22.66 -12.86
CA SER A 691 -4.62 -21.87 -13.71
C SER A 691 -3.19 -22.35 -13.54
N PRO A 692 -2.52 -22.84 -14.62
CA PRO A 692 -1.11 -23.20 -14.56
C PRO A 692 -0.21 -22.02 -14.19
N MET A 693 -0.55 -20.82 -14.65
CA MET A 693 0.16 -19.60 -14.32
C MET A 693 0.10 -19.29 -12.82
N ASP A 694 -1.10 -19.31 -12.25
CA ASP A 694 -1.27 -18.98 -10.82
C ASP A 694 -0.72 -20.10 -9.92
N ALA A 695 -0.76 -21.37 -10.36
CA ALA A 695 -0.06 -22.45 -9.69
C ALA A 695 1.45 -22.22 -9.66
N PHE A 696 2.03 -21.78 -10.77
CA PHE A 696 3.43 -21.40 -10.85
C PHE A 696 3.75 -20.21 -9.92
N GLN A 697 2.90 -19.18 -9.88
CA GLN A 697 3.07 -18.02 -9.01
C GLN A 697 2.94 -18.38 -7.52
N ASP A 698 1.99 -19.26 -7.15
CA ASP A 698 1.83 -19.72 -5.77
C ASP A 698 3.08 -20.44 -5.26
N GLU A 699 3.71 -21.26 -6.11
CA GLU A 699 4.97 -21.97 -5.78
C GLU A 699 6.21 -21.07 -5.77
N MET A 700 6.10 -19.81 -6.24
CA MET A 700 7.21 -18.83 -6.22
C MET A 700 7.08 -17.73 -5.19
N ALA A 701 5.87 -17.41 -4.76
CA ALA A 701 5.63 -16.24 -3.94
C ALA A 701 4.37 -16.36 -3.04
N GLY A 702 3.53 -17.38 -3.22
CA GLY A 702 2.31 -17.61 -2.46
C GLY A 702 2.50 -18.58 -1.28
N ILE A 703 1.40 -19.23 -0.91
CA ILE A 703 1.37 -20.19 0.20
C ILE A 703 2.29 -21.38 -0.09
N GLY A 704 2.32 -21.89 -1.33
CA GLY A 704 3.23 -22.99 -1.70
C GLY A 704 4.69 -22.63 -1.47
N TYR A 705 5.10 -21.43 -1.87
CA TYR A 705 6.46 -20.94 -1.62
C TYR A 705 6.75 -20.76 -0.13
N TYR A 706 5.82 -20.21 0.63
CA TYR A 706 5.99 -20.07 2.09
C TYR A 706 6.22 -21.41 2.76
N GLN A 707 5.43 -22.44 2.45
CA GLN A 707 5.58 -23.78 2.98
C GLN A 707 6.95 -24.41 2.64
N PHE A 708 7.45 -24.14 1.43
CA PHE A 708 8.79 -24.58 1.04
C PHE A 708 9.88 -23.88 1.88
N ILE A 709 9.82 -22.57 2.04
CA ILE A 709 10.80 -21.78 2.81
C ILE A 709 10.76 -22.14 4.29
N GLU A 710 9.58 -22.36 4.86
CA GLU A 710 9.39 -22.80 6.23
C GLU A 710 10.07 -24.13 6.48
N LYS A 711 9.88 -25.10 5.58
CA LYS A 711 10.55 -26.39 5.64
C LYS A 711 12.07 -26.25 5.52
N LEU A 712 12.57 -25.39 4.62
CA LEU A 712 14.01 -25.15 4.49
C LEU A 712 14.61 -24.55 5.75
N GLU A 713 13.93 -23.59 6.39
CA GLU A 713 14.41 -23.01 7.66
C GLU A 713 14.46 -24.07 8.76
N LYS A 714 13.38 -24.84 8.93
CA LYS A 714 13.26 -25.88 9.96
C LYS A 714 14.31 -26.98 9.81
N ASP A 715 14.55 -27.43 8.59
CA ASP A 715 15.44 -28.55 8.29
C ASP A 715 16.85 -28.10 7.86
N PHE A 716 17.18 -26.82 8.02
CA PHE A 716 18.36 -26.18 7.42
C PHE A 716 19.66 -26.93 7.64
N ASP A 717 19.97 -27.29 8.86
CA ASP A 717 21.24 -27.98 9.19
C ASP A 717 21.41 -29.31 8.46
N SER A 718 20.33 -30.00 8.15
CA SER A 718 20.32 -31.27 7.44
C SER A 718 20.35 -31.13 5.92
N CYS A 719 19.89 -29.99 5.37
CA CYS A 719 19.71 -29.79 3.91
C CYS A 719 20.57 -28.66 3.31
N LYS A 720 21.39 -27.96 4.09
CA LYS A 720 22.17 -26.81 3.63
C LYS A 720 23.08 -27.10 2.42
N ASP A 721 23.70 -28.27 2.34
CA ASP A 721 24.53 -28.65 1.19
C ASP A 721 23.66 -28.90 -0.07
N GLU A 722 22.44 -29.41 0.10
CA GLU A 722 21.47 -29.58 -0.97
C GLU A 722 20.95 -28.23 -1.44
N ILE A 723 20.70 -27.26 -0.53
CA ILE A 723 20.32 -25.90 -0.86
C ILE A 723 21.38 -25.26 -1.76
N VAL A 724 22.66 -25.32 -1.37
CA VAL A 724 23.77 -24.78 -2.17
C VAL A 724 23.83 -25.42 -3.55
N LYS A 725 23.70 -26.75 -3.62
CA LYS A 725 23.70 -27.48 -4.88
C LYS A 725 22.57 -27.08 -5.79
N ASN A 726 21.34 -26.96 -5.25
CA ASN A 726 20.15 -26.62 -6.04
C ASN A 726 20.18 -25.16 -6.49
N LEU A 727 20.59 -24.20 -5.64
CA LEU A 727 20.77 -22.81 -6.05
C LEU A 727 21.77 -22.66 -7.19
N ARG A 728 22.90 -23.37 -7.12
CA ARG A 728 23.89 -23.39 -8.21
C ARG A 728 23.30 -23.97 -9.49
N LYS A 729 22.63 -25.13 -9.39
CA LYS A 729 21.97 -25.78 -10.51
C LYS A 729 20.97 -24.82 -11.19
N VAL A 730 20.08 -24.21 -10.42
CA VAL A 730 19.06 -23.29 -10.94
C VAL A 730 19.71 -22.07 -11.58
N MET A 731 20.75 -21.49 -10.95
CA MET A 731 21.50 -20.37 -11.52
C MET A 731 22.11 -20.73 -12.89
N GLU A 732 22.71 -21.91 -13.03
CA GLU A 732 23.31 -22.40 -14.28
C GLU A 732 22.27 -22.75 -15.34
N GLU A 733 21.07 -23.18 -14.94
CA GLU A 733 19.93 -23.49 -15.85
C GLU A 733 19.23 -22.24 -16.36
N VAL A 734 19.16 -21.19 -15.56
CA VAL A 734 18.45 -19.94 -15.89
C VAL A 734 19.32 -18.95 -16.63
N LEU A 735 20.52 -18.66 -16.13
CA LEU A 735 21.41 -17.61 -16.66
C LEU A 735 22.15 -18.06 -17.91
N ARG A 736 21.40 -18.34 -18.98
CA ARG A 736 21.89 -18.91 -20.23
C ARG A 736 21.61 -17.99 -21.42
N PRO A 737 22.48 -17.99 -22.47
CA PRO A 737 22.29 -17.17 -23.65
C PRO A 737 20.95 -17.42 -24.38
N GLU A 738 20.49 -18.65 -24.42
CA GLU A 738 19.23 -19.02 -25.07
C GLU A 738 17.95 -18.57 -24.36
N ASN A 739 18.05 -18.27 -23.06
CA ASN A 739 16.94 -17.76 -22.24
C ASN A 739 16.92 -16.24 -22.20
N PHE A 740 17.98 -15.57 -22.70
CA PHE A 740 18.24 -14.17 -22.47
C PHE A 740 17.54 -13.25 -23.45
N CYS A 741 16.85 -12.27 -22.94
CA CYS A 741 16.39 -11.09 -23.67
C CYS A 741 16.48 -9.83 -22.81
N VAL A 742 16.31 -8.66 -23.39
CA VAL A 742 16.45 -7.37 -22.70
C VAL A 742 15.24 -6.50 -23.01
N SER A 743 14.74 -5.79 -21.99
CA SER A 743 13.83 -4.65 -22.18
C SER A 743 14.53 -3.41 -21.66
N TYR A 744 14.56 -2.34 -22.44
CA TYR A 744 15.25 -1.11 -22.10
C TYR A 744 14.39 0.12 -22.36
N THR A 745 14.22 0.95 -21.33
CA THR A 745 13.52 2.24 -21.39
C THR A 745 14.51 3.37 -21.22
N GLY A 746 14.56 4.30 -22.17
CA GLY A 746 15.46 5.45 -22.16
C GLY A 746 15.46 6.18 -23.47
N GLU A 747 16.16 7.32 -23.53
CA GLU A 747 16.35 8.07 -24.76
C GLU A 747 17.33 7.36 -25.71
N ARG A 748 17.15 7.63 -26.99
CA ARG A 748 17.88 6.98 -28.10
C ARG A 748 19.40 7.13 -28.02
N GLU A 749 19.91 8.20 -27.42
CA GLU A 749 21.36 8.45 -27.26
C GLU A 749 22.07 7.39 -26.41
N SER A 750 21.37 6.75 -25.50
CA SER A 750 21.91 5.71 -24.61
C SER A 750 21.84 4.30 -25.19
N LEU A 751 21.07 4.08 -26.28
CA LEU A 751 20.70 2.77 -26.81
C LEU A 751 21.91 1.92 -27.21
N ASP A 752 22.87 2.49 -27.94
CA ASP A 752 24.05 1.76 -28.44
C ASP A 752 24.96 1.28 -27.29
N VAL A 753 25.10 2.11 -26.24
CA VAL A 753 25.87 1.74 -25.05
C VAL A 753 25.21 0.54 -24.35
N VAL A 754 23.90 0.59 -24.15
CA VAL A 754 23.16 -0.48 -23.46
C VAL A 754 23.19 -1.77 -24.28
N LYS A 755 23.05 -1.70 -25.61
CA LYS A 755 23.20 -2.88 -26.49
C LYS A 755 24.58 -3.52 -26.38
N ALA A 756 25.64 -2.72 -26.35
CA ALA A 756 27.01 -3.22 -26.20
C ALA A 756 27.20 -3.91 -24.82
N GLN A 757 26.64 -3.33 -23.75
CA GLN A 757 26.70 -3.93 -22.43
C GLN A 757 25.88 -5.24 -22.35
N ALA A 758 24.68 -5.28 -22.94
CA ALA A 758 23.85 -6.49 -23.03
C ALA A 758 24.59 -7.62 -23.76
N ALA A 759 25.27 -7.31 -24.87
CA ALA A 759 26.15 -8.26 -25.57
C ALA A 759 27.29 -8.77 -24.68
N GLY A 760 27.83 -7.88 -23.83
CA GLY A 760 28.86 -8.24 -22.85
C GLY A 760 28.35 -9.19 -21.77
N ILE A 761 27.13 -9.01 -21.28
CA ILE A 761 26.46 -9.92 -20.35
C ILE A 761 26.25 -11.28 -21.03
N LYS A 762 25.64 -11.31 -22.21
CA LYS A 762 25.36 -12.55 -22.95
C LYS A 762 26.58 -13.48 -23.09
N LYS A 763 27.75 -12.93 -23.32
CA LYS A 763 29.02 -13.69 -23.51
C LYS A 763 29.51 -14.39 -22.25
N VAL A 764 29.11 -13.95 -21.07
CA VAL A 764 29.54 -14.51 -19.79
C VAL A 764 28.52 -15.45 -19.15
N LEU A 765 27.35 -15.62 -19.77
CA LEU A 765 26.31 -16.53 -19.31
C LEU A 765 26.75 -18.00 -19.43
N PHE A 766 26.12 -18.86 -18.65
CA PHE A 766 26.44 -20.28 -18.60
C PHE A 766 26.14 -20.97 -19.94
N ASN A 767 27.15 -21.70 -20.45
CA ASN A 767 27.06 -22.54 -21.64
C ASN A 767 27.15 -24.01 -21.25
N GLY A 768 26.20 -24.83 -21.58
CA GLY A 768 26.18 -26.26 -21.30
C GLY A 768 24.98 -26.92 -21.99
N GLN A 769 24.68 -28.15 -21.63
CA GLN A 769 23.51 -28.81 -22.16
C GLN A 769 22.24 -28.09 -21.62
N LYS A 770 21.33 -27.67 -22.52
CA LYS A 770 20.05 -27.07 -22.13
C LYS A 770 19.26 -28.09 -21.31
N PRO A 771 18.65 -27.68 -20.16
CA PRO A 771 17.75 -28.54 -19.41
C PRO A 771 16.59 -29.02 -20.30
N GLU A 772 16.09 -30.22 -20.04
CA GLU A 772 14.88 -30.69 -20.68
C GLU A 772 13.68 -29.89 -20.15
N SER A 773 12.79 -29.47 -21.05
CA SER A 773 11.52 -28.84 -20.68
C SER A 773 10.67 -29.84 -19.91
N VAL A 774 10.14 -29.39 -18.78
CA VAL A 774 9.32 -30.21 -17.89
C VAL A 774 7.87 -29.81 -18.01
N LYS A 775 7.01 -30.74 -18.34
CA LYS A 775 5.58 -30.48 -18.36
C LYS A 775 5.07 -30.29 -16.94
N GLN A 776 4.41 -29.17 -16.69
CA GLN A 776 3.85 -28.87 -15.37
C GLN A 776 2.78 -29.90 -14.98
N ALA A 777 2.68 -30.15 -13.67
CA ALA A 777 1.62 -31.00 -13.13
C ALA A 777 0.24 -30.37 -13.38
N PRO A 778 -0.80 -31.17 -13.62
CA PRO A 778 -2.15 -30.65 -13.78
C PRO A 778 -2.62 -29.98 -12.46
N CYS A 779 -3.30 -28.86 -12.60
CA CYS A 779 -3.92 -28.17 -11.47
C CYS A 779 -5.02 -29.04 -10.87
N ILE A 780 -5.17 -28.96 -9.53
CA ILE A 780 -6.16 -29.75 -8.78
C ILE A 780 -6.99 -28.80 -7.93
N LYS A 781 -8.32 -28.90 -8.06
CA LYS A 781 -9.26 -28.17 -7.21
C LYS A 781 -9.14 -28.64 -5.76
N LYS A 782 -9.01 -27.70 -4.83
CA LYS A 782 -8.81 -27.99 -3.42
C LYS A 782 -9.82 -27.35 -2.47
N ASN A 783 -10.38 -26.20 -2.78
CA ASN A 783 -11.25 -25.41 -1.88
C ASN A 783 -10.72 -25.40 -0.45
N GLU A 784 -9.69 -24.61 -0.21
CA GLU A 784 -8.97 -24.56 1.05
C GLU A 784 -9.38 -23.36 1.92
N ALA A 785 -9.34 -23.53 3.23
CA ALA A 785 -9.35 -22.44 4.18
C ALA A 785 -8.07 -22.42 5.01
N PHE A 786 -7.52 -21.21 5.22
CA PHE A 786 -6.31 -20.97 5.98
C PHE A 786 -6.62 -20.15 7.23
N LYS A 787 -6.50 -20.79 8.40
CA LYS A 787 -6.77 -20.19 9.71
C LYS A 787 -5.69 -19.18 10.10
N THR A 788 -6.14 -18.07 10.68
CA THR A 788 -5.28 -17.05 11.31
C THR A 788 -5.83 -16.67 12.68
N SER A 789 -5.02 -16.00 13.49
CA SER A 789 -5.45 -15.37 14.75
C SER A 789 -6.28 -14.09 14.54
N GLY A 790 -6.45 -13.64 13.30
CA GLY A 790 -7.23 -12.45 12.94
C GLY A 790 -8.74 -12.64 13.20
N GLN A 791 -9.45 -11.52 13.30
CA GLN A 791 -10.90 -11.49 13.55
C GLN A 791 -11.74 -11.24 12.29
N VAL A 792 -11.10 -11.17 11.14
CA VAL A 792 -11.73 -10.87 9.84
C VAL A 792 -11.40 -11.95 8.82
N GLN A 793 -12.18 -11.98 7.75
CA GLN A 793 -12.03 -12.93 6.65
C GLN A 793 -11.61 -12.22 5.37
N TYR A 794 -10.96 -12.98 4.51
CA TYR A 794 -10.70 -12.69 3.11
C TYR A 794 -11.28 -13.85 2.31
N VAL A 795 -12.44 -13.63 1.70
CA VAL A 795 -13.21 -14.70 1.04
C VAL A 795 -13.06 -14.54 -0.46
N ALA A 796 -12.35 -15.44 -1.13
CA ALA A 796 -12.15 -15.41 -2.57
C ALA A 796 -12.92 -16.55 -3.25
N GLN A 797 -13.58 -16.23 -4.37
CA GLN A 797 -14.16 -17.19 -5.31
C GLN A 797 -13.61 -16.90 -6.71
N ASN A 798 -13.01 -17.91 -7.33
CA ASN A 798 -12.30 -17.81 -8.60
C ASN A 798 -12.98 -18.68 -9.69
N GLY A 799 -12.67 -18.40 -10.95
CA GLY A 799 -13.07 -19.23 -12.09
C GLY A 799 -12.57 -18.67 -13.41
N ASN A 800 -12.93 -19.34 -14.53
CA ASN A 800 -12.51 -18.92 -15.87
C ASN A 800 -13.63 -19.11 -16.90
N PHE A 801 -14.21 -17.98 -17.36
CA PHE A 801 -15.29 -18.02 -18.35
C PHE A 801 -14.85 -18.45 -19.75
N ARG A 802 -13.60 -18.21 -20.16
CA ARG A 802 -13.11 -18.61 -21.48
C ARG A 802 -12.97 -20.13 -21.61
N LYS A 803 -12.63 -20.83 -20.54
CA LYS A 803 -12.62 -22.31 -20.50
C LYS A 803 -14.03 -22.92 -20.68
N LYS A 804 -15.09 -22.10 -20.53
CA LYS A 804 -16.48 -22.48 -20.88
C LYS A 804 -16.90 -21.99 -22.26
N GLY A 805 -15.98 -21.49 -23.09
CA GLY A 805 -16.23 -21.04 -24.44
C GLY A 805 -16.84 -19.65 -24.59
N LEU A 806 -16.74 -18.82 -23.55
CA LEU A 806 -17.21 -17.43 -23.56
C LEU A 806 -16.03 -16.48 -23.85
N GLU A 807 -16.30 -15.36 -24.52
CA GLU A 807 -15.28 -14.43 -25.00
C GLU A 807 -15.17 -13.20 -24.10
N TYR A 808 -13.93 -12.67 -23.98
CA TYR A 808 -13.67 -11.41 -23.30
C TYR A 808 -14.23 -10.23 -24.09
N THR A 809 -14.77 -9.25 -23.39
CA THR A 809 -15.23 -7.97 -23.94
C THR A 809 -14.88 -6.82 -22.98
N GLY A 810 -14.63 -5.61 -23.53
CA GLY A 810 -14.38 -4.40 -22.75
C GLY A 810 -15.52 -4.02 -21.77
N ALA A 811 -16.74 -4.51 -22.00
CA ALA A 811 -17.86 -4.33 -21.07
C ALA A 811 -17.61 -4.95 -19.68
N LEU A 812 -16.69 -5.95 -19.57
CA LEU A 812 -16.27 -6.53 -18.28
C LEU A 812 -15.56 -5.52 -17.39
N GLU A 813 -14.85 -4.56 -17.97
CA GLU A 813 -14.22 -3.49 -17.21
C GLU A 813 -15.26 -2.54 -16.59
N ILE A 814 -16.36 -2.30 -17.30
CA ILE A 814 -17.50 -1.54 -16.79
C ILE A 814 -18.19 -2.32 -15.67
N LEU A 815 -18.40 -3.63 -15.87
CA LEU A 815 -18.97 -4.51 -14.86
C LEU A 815 -18.15 -4.50 -13.57
N LYS A 816 -16.82 -4.47 -13.68
CA LYS A 816 -15.93 -4.34 -12.52
C LYS A 816 -16.25 -3.08 -11.70
N VAL A 817 -16.47 -1.93 -12.35
CA VAL A 817 -16.86 -0.69 -11.66
C VAL A 817 -18.25 -0.84 -11.03
N ILE A 818 -19.23 -1.36 -11.76
CA ILE A 818 -20.58 -1.58 -11.25
C ILE A 818 -20.57 -2.49 -10.03
N LEU A 819 -19.91 -3.64 -10.09
CA LEU A 819 -19.86 -4.57 -8.97
C LEU A 819 -19.15 -3.98 -7.75
N SER A 820 -18.03 -3.29 -7.96
CA SER A 820 -17.22 -2.74 -6.87
C SER A 820 -17.88 -1.59 -6.12
N TYR A 821 -18.79 -0.84 -6.76
CA TYR A 821 -19.39 0.36 -6.15
C TYR A 821 -20.91 0.32 -5.98
N ASP A 822 -21.58 -0.69 -6.54
CA ASP A 822 -23.02 -0.88 -6.32
C ASP A 822 -23.28 -2.20 -5.59
N TYR A 823 -23.32 -3.33 -6.29
CA TYR A 823 -23.81 -4.57 -5.70
C TYR A 823 -22.94 -5.11 -4.56
N LEU A 824 -21.63 -5.27 -4.79
CA LEU A 824 -20.73 -5.81 -3.76
C LEU A 824 -20.55 -4.77 -2.63
N TRP A 825 -20.40 -3.51 -2.96
CA TRP A 825 -20.26 -2.44 -1.99
C TRP A 825 -21.44 -2.38 -1.01
N ILE A 826 -22.66 -2.36 -1.55
CA ILE A 826 -23.87 -2.29 -0.73
C ILE A 826 -24.01 -3.54 0.13
N ASN A 827 -23.82 -4.74 -0.44
CA ASN A 827 -24.11 -5.99 0.29
C ASN A 827 -22.99 -6.42 1.23
N LEU A 828 -21.71 -6.21 0.88
CA LEU A 828 -20.57 -6.63 1.69
C LEU A 828 -20.10 -5.53 2.64
N ARG A 829 -19.98 -4.27 2.16
CA ARG A 829 -19.47 -3.17 2.99
C ARG A 829 -20.61 -2.51 3.78
N VAL A 830 -21.57 -1.90 3.12
CA VAL A 830 -22.60 -1.08 3.78
C VAL A 830 -23.45 -1.92 4.71
N LYS A 831 -23.99 -3.04 4.22
CA LYS A 831 -24.84 -3.95 5.02
C LYS A 831 -24.04 -5.00 5.80
N GLY A 832 -22.93 -5.47 5.24
CA GLY A 832 -22.13 -6.55 5.80
C GLY A 832 -21.02 -6.07 6.74
N GLY A 833 -20.60 -4.81 6.65
CA GLY A 833 -19.53 -4.25 7.46
C GLY A 833 -18.13 -4.71 7.06
N ALA A 834 -17.95 -5.26 5.87
CA ALA A 834 -16.61 -5.49 5.30
C ALA A 834 -15.94 -4.16 4.98
N TYR A 835 -14.62 -4.09 5.07
CA TYR A 835 -13.90 -2.87 4.70
C TYR A 835 -13.90 -2.63 3.19
N GLY A 836 -13.80 -3.70 2.39
CA GLY A 836 -13.81 -3.58 0.94
C GLY A 836 -14.23 -4.87 0.22
N CYS A 837 -14.42 -4.72 -1.08
CA CYS A 837 -14.71 -5.81 -2.01
C CYS A 837 -14.07 -5.51 -3.36
N MET A 838 -13.65 -6.55 -4.06
CA MET A 838 -13.00 -6.43 -5.35
C MET A 838 -13.47 -7.52 -6.29
N SER A 839 -13.46 -7.20 -7.58
CA SER A 839 -13.69 -8.16 -8.66
C SER A 839 -12.65 -7.98 -9.76
N GLY A 840 -12.33 -9.03 -10.48
CA GLY A 840 -11.40 -8.98 -11.61
C GLY A 840 -11.79 -9.92 -12.71
N PHE A 841 -11.61 -9.47 -13.97
CA PHE A 841 -11.91 -10.23 -15.18
C PHE A 841 -10.77 -10.01 -16.17
N LYS A 842 -9.89 -11.00 -16.34
CA LYS A 842 -8.74 -10.91 -17.23
C LYS A 842 -9.09 -11.33 -18.68
N ARG A 843 -8.24 -10.90 -19.64
CA ARG A 843 -8.42 -11.27 -21.07
C ARG A 843 -8.29 -12.76 -21.34
N ASN A 844 -7.47 -13.48 -20.56
CA ASN A 844 -7.37 -14.95 -20.61
C ASN A 844 -8.57 -15.67 -19.97
N GLY A 845 -9.55 -14.93 -19.42
CA GLY A 845 -10.78 -15.42 -18.79
C GLY A 845 -10.69 -15.69 -17.31
N GLU A 846 -9.52 -15.62 -16.69
CA GLU A 846 -9.38 -15.72 -15.25
C GLU A 846 -10.14 -14.59 -14.56
N SER A 847 -10.91 -14.96 -13.56
CA SER A 847 -11.79 -14.03 -12.87
C SER A 847 -11.93 -14.37 -11.41
N PHE A 848 -12.19 -13.35 -10.59
CA PHE A 848 -12.40 -13.52 -9.17
C PHE A 848 -13.38 -12.49 -8.59
N LEU A 849 -14.00 -12.88 -7.47
CA LEU A 849 -14.65 -12.00 -6.51
C LEU A 849 -13.94 -12.21 -5.17
N VAL A 850 -13.66 -11.13 -4.43
CA VAL A 850 -13.00 -11.23 -3.13
C VAL A 850 -13.48 -10.14 -2.17
N SER A 851 -13.66 -10.49 -0.89
CA SER A 851 -13.92 -9.55 0.19
C SER A 851 -12.63 -9.23 0.96
N TYR A 852 -12.58 -8.03 1.58
CA TYR A 852 -11.42 -7.54 2.31
C TYR A 852 -11.82 -7.11 3.72
N ARG A 853 -11.16 -7.66 4.74
CA ARG A 853 -11.48 -7.46 6.16
C ARG A 853 -12.97 -7.62 6.43
N ASP A 854 -13.49 -8.78 6.06
CA ASP A 854 -14.90 -9.11 6.10
C ASP A 854 -15.26 -9.83 7.43
N PRO A 855 -16.26 -9.38 8.18
CA PRO A 855 -16.72 -10.10 9.37
C PRO A 855 -17.49 -11.40 9.06
N HIS A 856 -17.88 -11.63 7.79
CA HIS A 856 -18.71 -12.76 7.36
C HIS A 856 -17.96 -13.68 6.41
N LEU A 857 -18.39 -14.96 6.34
CA LEU A 857 -17.87 -15.95 5.39
C LEU A 857 -19.01 -16.52 4.52
N LYS A 858 -19.94 -17.27 5.08
CA LYS A 858 -21.04 -17.90 4.32
C LYS A 858 -21.94 -16.89 3.64
N ARG A 859 -22.32 -15.82 4.35
CA ARG A 859 -23.12 -14.72 3.78
C ARG A 859 -22.42 -14.09 2.57
N THR A 860 -21.12 -13.93 2.62
CA THR A 860 -20.33 -13.38 1.52
C THR A 860 -20.39 -14.25 0.28
N LEU A 861 -20.26 -15.57 0.44
CA LEU A 861 -20.44 -16.53 -0.66
C LEU A 861 -21.88 -16.49 -1.22
N GLU A 862 -22.91 -16.33 -0.37
CA GLU A 862 -24.29 -16.15 -0.83
C GLU A 862 -24.46 -14.88 -1.65
N VAL A 863 -23.83 -13.77 -1.24
CA VAL A 863 -23.81 -12.52 -2.01
C VAL A 863 -23.18 -12.74 -3.39
N TYR A 864 -22.06 -13.47 -3.48
CA TYR A 864 -21.44 -13.78 -4.77
C TYR A 864 -22.38 -14.56 -5.69
N GLN A 865 -23.11 -15.53 -5.17
CA GLN A 865 -24.09 -16.29 -5.95
C GLN A 865 -25.25 -15.43 -6.48
N GLY A 866 -25.57 -14.32 -5.86
CA GLY A 866 -26.57 -13.37 -6.32
C GLY A 866 -26.12 -12.42 -7.45
N VAL A 867 -24.82 -12.35 -7.76
CA VAL A 867 -24.25 -11.42 -8.78
C VAL A 867 -24.86 -11.64 -10.17
N PRO A 868 -25.01 -12.88 -10.70
CA PRO A 868 -25.63 -13.07 -12.02
C PRO A 868 -27.06 -12.57 -12.12
N ASP A 869 -27.86 -12.72 -11.06
CA ASP A 869 -29.24 -12.24 -11.06
C ASP A 869 -29.31 -10.72 -11.02
N TYR A 870 -28.44 -10.08 -10.24
CA TYR A 870 -28.27 -8.63 -10.26
C TYR A 870 -27.92 -8.12 -11.66
N ILE A 871 -26.95 -8.74 -12.34
CA ILE A 871 -26.53 -8.35 -13.71
C ILE A 871 -27.70 -8.52 -14.70
N ARG A 872 -28.48 -9.60 -14.62
CA ARG A 872 -29.65 -9.79 -15.49
C ARG A 872 -30.72 -8.71 -15.27
N ALA A 873 -30.89 -8.28 -14.05
CA ALA A 873 -31.84 -7.24 -13.66
C ALA A 873 -31.28 -5.81 -13.78
N PHE A 874 -30.04 -5.67 -14.22
CA PHE A 874 -29.38 -4.36 -14.29
C PHE A 874 -30.13 -3.41 -15.21
N GLU A 875 -30.47 -2.24 -14.68
CA GLU A 875 -31.10 -1.14 -15.41
C GLU A 875 -30.25 0.12 -15.21
N ALA A 876 -30.04 0.84 -16.28
CA ALA A 876 -29.32 2.10 -16.28
C ALA A 876 -29.82 2.98 -17.44
N ASP A 877 -30.02 4.25 -17.18
CA ASP A 877 -30.26 5.22 -18.24
C ASP A 877 -28.95 5.69 -18.91
N GLU A 878 -29.04 6.59 -19.88
CA GLU A 878 -27.87 7.10 -20.61
C GLU A 878 -26.91 7.86 -19.69
N ARG A 879 -27.39 8.56 -18.67
CA ARG A 879 -26.56 9.27 -17.69
C ARG A 879 -25.77 8.28 -16.83
N GLU A 880 -26.43 7.26 -16.32
CA GLU A 880 -25.81 6.24 -15.49
C GLU A 880 -24.78 5.43 -16.28
N MET A 881 -25.11 4.99 -17.50
CA MET A 881 -24.13 4.32 -18.36
C MET A 881 -22.92 5.21 -18.65
N THR A 882 -23.13 6.51 -18.91
CA THR A 882 -22.03 7.45 -19.13
C THR A 882 -21.14 7.56 -17.89
N LYS A 883 -21.74 7.60 -16.70
CA LYS A 883 -21.02 7.59 -15.42
C LYS A 883 -20.08 6.37 -15.28
N TYR A 884 -20.59 5.17 -15.46
CA TYR A 884 -19.77 3.96 -15.37
C TYR A 884 -18.67 3.89 -16.43
N ILE A 885 -18.94 4.37 -17.64
CA ILE A 885 -17.96 4.46 -18.72
C ILE A 885 -16.82 5.42 -18.34
N ILE A 886 -17.14 6.60 -17.79
CA ILE A 886 -16.15 7.58 -17.34
C ILE A 886 -15.26 6.97 -16.27
N GLY A 887 -15.83 6.38 -15.22
CA GLY A 887 -15.07 5.74 -14.15
C GLY A 887 -14.20 4.56 -14.64
N THR A 888 -14.69 3.83 -15.64
CA THR A 888 -13.89 2.76 -16.27
C THR A 888 -12.69 3.32 -17.02
N ILE A 889 -12.87 4.39 -17.79
CA ILE A 889 -11.79 5.04 -18.54
C ILE A 889 -10.78 5.72 -17.61
N SER A 890 -11.23 6.27 -16.49
CA SER A 890 -10.34 6.83 -15.45
C SER A 890 -9.27 5.81 -15.05
N ASN A 891 -9.65 4.57 -14.77
CA ASN A 891 -8.72 3.51 -14.39
C ASN A 891 -7.73 3.12 -15.52
N LYS A 892 -8.05 3.40 -16.78
CA LYS A 892 -7.19 3.09 -17.93
C LYS A 892 -6.29 4.24 -18.37
N ASP A 893 -6.68 5.46 -18.10
CA ASP A 893 -5.99 6.68 -18.52
C ASP A 893 -5.12 7.29 -17.40
N VAL A 894 -4.74 6.49 -16.42
CA VAL A 894 -3.83 6.92 -15.34
C VAL A 894 -2.52 7.45 -15.94
N PRO A 895 -2.02 8.62 -15.51
CA PRO A 895 -0.71 9.12 -15.92
C PRO A 895 0.40 8.11 -15.65
N ARG A 896 1.33 7.98 -16.59
CA ARG A 896 2.39 6.97 -16.56
C ARG A 896 3.74 7.64 -16.36
N THR A 897 4.52 7.18 -15.40
CA THR A 897 5.93 7.55 -15.28
C THR A 897 6.72 6.98 -16.47
N PRO A 898 7.91 7.48 -16.78
CA PRO A 898 8.76 6.93 -17.84
C PRO A 898 8.99 5.41 -17.68
N GLN A 899 9.29 4.97 -16.46
CA GLN A 899 9.46 3.55 -16.16
C GLN A 899 8.19 2.74 -16.41
N MET A 900 7.02 3.27 -16.02
CA MET A 900 5.73 2.61 -16.26
C MET A 900 5.41 2.47 -17.75
N GLN A 901 5.74 3.46 -18.59
CA GLN A 901 5.50 3.39 -20.03
C GLN A 901 6.23 2.20 -20.67
N GLY A 902 7.51 2.01 -20.33
CA GLY A 902 8.29 0.85 -20.78
C GLY A 902 7.75 -0.47 -20.23
N SER A 903 7.44 -0.51 -18.92
CA SER A 903 6.93 -1.72 -18.26
C SER A 903 5.57 -2.18 -18.82
N ILE A 904 4.64 -1.26 -19.06
CA ILE A 904 3.33 -1.55 -19.67
C ILE A 904 3.52 -2.07 -21.10
N SER A 905 4.40 -1.45 -21.87
CA SER A 905 4.70 -1.85 -23.24
C SER A 905 5.35 -3.23 -23.29
N LYS A 906 6.31 -3.50 -22.40
CA LYS A 906 6.92 -4.82 -22.20
C LYS A 906 5.87 -5.89 -21.85
N THR A 907 5.02 -5.59 -20.88
CA THR A 907 3.94 -6.51 -20.47
C THR A 907 3.01 -6.83 -21.62
N ALA A 908 2.55 -5.82 -22.36
CA ALA A 908 1.70 -6.02 -23.53
C ALA A 908 2.38 -6.93 -24.58
N TYR A 909 3.69 -6.72 -24.83
CA TYR A 909 4.45 -7.55 -25.78
C TYR A 909 4.49 -9.02 -25.37
N PHE A 910 4.87 -9.33 -24.15
CA PHE A 910 4.99 -10.71 -23.67
C PHE A 910 3.64 -11.39 -23.42
N SER A 911 2.57 -10.62 -23.17
CA SER A 911 1.20 -11.12 -23.03
C SER A 911 0.44 -11.22 -24.37
N ASN A 912 1.09 -11.00 -25.51
CA ASN A 912 0.46 -10.99 -26.84
C ASN A 912 -0.72 -10.02 -26.95
N VAL A 913 -0.66 -8.87 -26.26
CA VAL A 913 -1.64 -7.79 -26.32
C VAL A 913 -1.17 -6.75 -27.32
N THR A 914 -1.98 -6.49 -28.34
CA THR A 914 -1.68 -5.51 -29.39
C THR A 914 -2.43 -4.21 -29.19
N GLU A 915 -1.98 -3.12 -29.84
CA GLU A 915 -2.70 -1.84 -29.83
C GLU A 915 -4.11 -1.96 -30.42
N ASP A 916 -4.29 -2.80 -31.47
CA ASP A 916 -5.61 -3.07 -32.04
C ASP A 916 -6.57 -3.71 -31.01
N MET A 917 -6.06 -4.62 -30.17
CA MET A 917 -6.84 -5.22 -29.10
C MET A 917 -7.21 -4.18 -28.03
N LEU A 918 -6.27 -3.34 -27.64
CA LEU A 918 -6.51 -2.27 -26.67
C LEU A 918 -7.50 -1.22 -27.20
N GLN A 919 -7.37 -0.83 -28.47
CA GLN A 919 -8.30 0.10 -29.12
C GLN A 919 -9.70 -0.52 -29.29
N LYS A 920 -9.78 -1.79 -29.65
CA LYS A 920 -11.05 -2.52 -29.71
C LYS A 920 -11.75 -2.55 -28.35
N GLU A 921 -11.02 -2.88 -27.30
CA GLU A 921 -11.52 -2.87 -25.91
C GLU A 921 -12.03 -1.48 -25.53
N ARG A 922 -11.24 -0.43 -25.79
CA ARG A 922 -11.64 0.97 -25.54
C ARG A 922 -12.91 1.33 -26.29
N ASN A 923 -13.04 0.94 -27.55
CA ASN A 923 -14.23 1.20 -28.34
C ASN A 923 -15.47 0.45 -27.79
N GLN A 924 -15.29 -0.77 -27.29
CA GLN A 924 -16.35 -1.51 -26.60
C GLN A 924 -16.79 -0.83 -25.30
N ILE A 925 -15.86 -0.28 -24.52
CA ILE A 925 -16.18 0.49 -23.31
C ILE A 925 -16.96 1.74 -23.67
N LEU A 926 -16.44 2.56 -24.59
CA LEU A 926 -17.06 3.82 -24.98
C LEU A 926 -18.45 3.66 -25.62
N GLY A 927 -18.67 2.55 -26.33
CA GLY A 927 -19.92 2.24 -27.02
C GLY A 927 -20.91 1.39 -26.22
N ALA A 928 -20.57 0.97 -25.01
CA ALA A 928 -21.37 0.04 -24.22
C ALA A 928 -22.76 0.59 -23.88
N GLN A 929 -23.75 -0.30 -23.92
CA GLN A 929 -25.11 -0.07 -23.49
C GLN A 929 -25.48 -1.03 -22.35
N LYS A 930 -26.58 -0.79 -21.65
CA LYS A 930 -27.02 -1.64 -20.53
C LYS A 930 -27.19 -3.12 -20.94
N GLU A 931 -27.67 -3.37 -22.16
CA GLU A 931 -27.84 -4.71 -22.70
C GLU A 931 -26.51 -5.47 -22.85
N ASP A 932 -25.39 -4.76 -23.03
CA ASP A 932 -24.07 -5.37 -23.08
C ASP A 932 -23.63 -5.80 -21.67
N ILE A 933 -24.01 -5.04 -20.65
CA ILE A 933 -23.79 -5.43 -19.24
C ILE A 933 -24.66 -6.64 -18.87
N GLN A 934 -25.94 -6.63 -19.18
CA GLN A 934 -26.89 -7.74 -18.91
C GLN A 934 -26.42 -9.07 -19.49
N LYS A 935 -25.79 -9.08 -20.68
CA LYS A 935 -25.23 -10.28 -21.31
C LYS A 935 -24.08 -10.90 -20.52
N LEU A 936 -23.40 -10.12 -19.68
CA LEU A 936 -22.26 -10.59 -18.88
C LEU A 936 -22.69 -11.50 -17.73
N ALA A 937 -23.98 -11.58 -17.41
CA ALA A 937 -24.48 -12.50 -16.40
C ALA A 937 -24.05 -13.96 -16.64
N ALA A 938 -24.09 -14.39 -17.90
CA ALA A 938 -23.64 -15.74 -18.30
C ALA A 938 -22.14 -15.97 -18.04
N LEU A 939 -21.29 -14.94 -18.20
CA LEU A 939 -19.86 -15.03 -17.93
C LEU A 939 -19.60 -15.20 -16.42
N VAL A 940 -20.27 -14.39 -15.60
CA VAL A 940 -20.11 -14.47 -14.15
C VAL A 940 -20.66 -15.78 -13.61
N GLU A 941 -21.81 -16.26 -14.14
CA GLU A 941 -22.37 -17.57 -13.78
C GLU A 941 -21.38 -18.71 -14.15
N ALA A 942 -20.72 -18.61 -15.29
CA ALA A 942 -19.68 -19.57 -15.69
C ALA A 942 -18.49 -19.55 -14.72
N VAL A 943 -18.04 -18.38 -14.29
CA VAL A 943 -16.97 -18.20 -13.28
C VAL A 943 -17.38 -18.85 -11.94
N LEU A 944 -18.56 -18.53 -11.44
CA LEU A 944 -19.04 -19.06 -10.14
C LEU A 944 -19.28 -20.57 -10.19
N SER A 945 -19.65 -21.13 -11.35
CA SER A 945 -19.85 -22.57 -11.55
C SER A 945 -18.58 -23.42 -11.41
N ASP A 946 -17.39 -22.81 -11.49
CA ASP A 946 -16.12 -23.49 -11.23
C ASP A 946 -15.97 -23.82 -9.73
N ASP A 947 -16.67 -23.05 -8.87
CA ASP A 947 -16.71 -23.27 -7.43
C ASP A 947 -15.31 -23.43 -6.82
N GLN A 948 -14.40 -22.51 -7.19
CA GLN A 948 -13.03 -22.46 -6.68
C GLN A 948 -12.97 -21.44 -5.55
N ILE A 949 -12.97 -21.95 -4.31
CA ILE A 949 -13.06 -21.14 -3.11
C ILE A 949 -11.74 -21.23 -2.32
N CYS A 950 -11.21 -20.09 -1.92
CA CYS A 950 -10.14 -20.01 -0.93
C CYS A 950 -10.46 -18.92 0.07
N VAL A 951 -10.24 -19.22 1.35
CA VAL A 951 -10.46 -18.28 2.45
C VAL A 951 -9.21 -18.19 3.31
N VAL A 952 -8.81 -16.98 3.64
CA VAL A 952 -7.83 -16.68 4.70
C VAL A 952 -8.58 -15.93 5.79
N GLY A 953 -8.53 -16.37 7.05
CA GLY A 953 -9.30 -15.66 8.06
C GLY A 953 -9.36 -16.31 9.43
N SER A 954 -10.28 -15.80 10.24
CA SER A 954 -10.50 -16.17 11.63
C SER A 954 -10.70 -17.66 11.79
N GLU A 955 -9.92 -18.27 12.68
CA GLU A 955 -10.07 -19.66 13.08
C GLU A 955 -11.50 -19.99 13.45
N THR A 956 -12.14 -19.21 14.29
CA THR A 956 -13.53 -19.41 14.74
C THR A 956 -14.56 -19.33 13.61
N ALA A 957 -14.38 -18.43 12.63
CA ALA A 957 -15.30 -18.30 11.51
C ALA A 957 -15.16 -19.48 10.52
N ILE A 958 -13.94 -19.92 10.27
CA ILE A 958 -13.63 -21.06 9.39
C ILE A 958 -14.18 -22.35 9.99
N GLU A 959 -14.02 -22.59 11.29
CA GLU A 959 -14.58 -23.77 11.97
C GLU A 959 -16.11 -23.86 11.88
N LYS A 960 -16.81 -22.72 11.94
CA LYS A 960 -18.26 -22.66 11.74
C LYS A 960 -18.70 -22.91 10.28
N ALA A 961 -17.77 -22.94 9.35
CA ALA A 961 -17.99 -23.08 7.91
C ALA A 961 -17.18 -24.23 7.29
N GLU A 962 -16.74 -25.20 8.07
CA GLU A 962 -15.91 -26.34 7.58
C GLU A 962 -16.57 -27.10 6.42
N ASP A 963 -17.90 -27.12 6.38
CA ASP A 963 -18.67 -27.77 5.30
C ASP A 963 -18.46 -27.15 3.90
N VAL A 964 -17.89 -25.97 3.81
CA VAL A 964 -17.56 -25.27 2.54
C VAL A 964 -16.25 -25.78 1.93
N PHE A 965 -15.36 -26.33 2.76
CA PHE A 965 -13.97 -26.59 2.37
C PHE A 965 -13.65 -28.08 2.24
N MET A 966 -12.76 -28.39 1.32
CA MET A 966 -12.17 -29.73 1.18
C MET A 966 -11.01 -29.92 2.17
N GLU A 967 -10.29 -28.84 2.49
CA GLU A 967 -9.17 -28.82 3.43
C GLU A 967 -9.18 -27.54 4.26
N VAL A 968 -8.91 -27.70 5.57
CA VAL A 968 -8.70 -26.57 6.50
C VAL A 968 -7.31 -26.72 7.12
N LYS A 969 -6.52 -25.64 7.06
CA LYS A 969 -5.11 -25.62 7.50
C LYS A 969 -4.80 -24.33 8.26
N PRO A 970 -3.80 -24.32 9.15
CA PRO A 970 -3.23 -23.04 9.59
C PRO A 970 -2.55 -22.34 8.41
N LEU A 971 -2.61 -21.01 8.39
CA LEU A 971 -1.85 -20.23 7.39
C LEU A 971 -0.35 -20.27 7.71
N ILE A 972 -0.04 -20.19 9.00
CA ILE A 972 1.29 -20.23 9.58
C ILE A 972 1.30 -21.41 10.55
N GLY A 973 2.27 -22.33 10.43
CA GLY A 973 2.34 -23.56 11.20
C GLY A 973 3.55 -23.65 12.12
#